data_6d14d76b6d026043f3a066a788193e4b
#
_entry.id   6d14d76b6d026043f3a066a788193e4b
#
_cell.length_a   1.000
_cell.length_b   1.000
_cell.length_c   1.000
_cell.angle_alpha   90.00
_cell.angle_beta   90.00
_cell.angle_gamma   90.00
#
_symmetry.space_group_name_H-M   'P 1'
#
loop_
_entity.id
_entity.type
_entity.pdbx_description
1 polymer ?
#
loop_
_entity_poly.entity_id
_entity_poly.type
_entity_poly.pdbx_seq_one_letter_code
_entity_poly.pdbx_strand_id
1 'polypeptide(L)'
;MNISRQQWLFAAKVYISAMLAYFVAVEMGLTNPYWAMVTCCVLSNPLSGAVRARATYRFAGTLFAGFISLLLSAWFVNEPLILVMVTGLVSSVILALSYADRTPRAYSLQLTGVTIMLVLVAYLSQPENMFTMVVTRVVEICIGILPVTFVDALVFPGTTQPMLQSRVDNWIRDLKAWRDDCLTGIANHTTESDRLAILADVSSLSQLVSTMKLDHAVDRQTRQAMIALQRQIMAMIPTLSALGHAMHSLSPETRERLSPSVESWTANNEVIQPIVIPKAVVQDASPWEKLVLERVQRLLNQHLTDWESVTALQGLVAGKPTHAYTRYAALKAKAFPLPPDTGLMLRMFMGILLTYSLLSAIWYFTGWNQGPNMVLMGVVAISFFGGSDEPGIAITHFGRFAFISALTAFTLGYVLLPLANSQTSFLLIMATFMLPMGLWASKNPLAMLVLALSLSNVNFQNHYTPFNIGFFLDGSVATLVGVFVAFVAIAVSRRWGAQHALQHLLKREYRDQQTLVHTFDDVAIETYATRSLDRMALQVSRLGASLGKESLILLNQLKANITMAKLRQLSSAHPMASTLQPLLQALSQRDKHAVQSSDELRHQLDRTLERANHEQQTDVVHLLTGLRIALYPTAPHWTPLYA
;
A
#
# COMPACT_ATOMS: atom_id res chain seq x y z
N MET A 1 18.97 3.14 25.79
CA MET A 1 17.86 3.08 24.79
C MET A 1 16.62 3.63 25.49
N ASN A 2 16.25 4.88 25.23
CA ASN A 2 15.09 5.48 25.90
C ASN A 2 13.79 4.86 25.37
N ILE A 3 13.11 4.10 26.20
CA ILE A 3 11.80 3.53 25.92
C ILE A 3 10.75 4.58 26.27
N SER A 4 9.91 4.97 25.30
CA SER A 4 8.88 5.98 25.54
C SER A 4 7.74 5.43 26.42
N ARG A 5 7.05 6.35 27.14
CA ARG A 5 5.86 6.00 27.93
C ARG A 5 4.78 5.29 27.09
N GLN A 6 4.63 5.69 25.82
CA GLN A 6 3.66 5.10 24.90
C GLN A 6 3.99 3.64 24.56
N GLN A 7 5.27 3.27 24.45
CA GLN A 7 5.70 1.90 24.20
C GLN A 7 5.42 0.98 25.39
N TRP A 8 5.65 1.47 26.62
CA TRP A 8 5.27 0.77 27.84
C TRP A 8 3.76 0.57 27.95
N LEU A 9 2.97 1.60 27.67
CA LEU A 9 1.51 1.50 27.66
C LEU A 9 1.01 0.48 26.62
N PHE A 10 1.62 0.44 25.45
CA PHE A 10 1.29 -0.56 24.43
C PHE A 10 1.58 -1.99 24.92
N ALA A 11 2.77 -2.23 25.45
CA ALA A 11 3.14 -3.54 25.99
C ALA A 11 2.22 -3.99 27.14
N ALA A 12 1.87 -3.07 28.04
CA ALA A 12 0.93 -3.34 29.13
C ALA A 12 -0.48 -3.67 28.61
N LYS A 13 -0.99 -2.93 27.60
CA LYS A 13 -2.28 -3.24 26.96
C LYS A 13 -2.32 -4.64 26.37
N VAL A 14 -1.25 -5.03 25.65
CA VAL A 14 -1.14 -6.38 25.07
C VAL A 14 -1.19 -7.44 26.16
N TYR A 15 -0.40 -7.26 27.22
CA TYR A 15 -0.36 -8.19 28.35
C TYR A 15 -1.72 -8.32 29.06
N ILE A 16 -2.32 -7.18 29.45
CA ILE A 16 -3.60 -7.16 30.18
C ILE A 16 -4.72 -7.80 29.35
N SER A 17 -4.82 -7.42 28.07
CA SER A 17 -5.87 -7.97 27.18
C SER A 17 -5.70 -9.47 26.94
N ALA A 18 -4.46 -9.95 26.77
CA ALA A 18 -4.19 -11.37 26.55
C ALA A 18 -4.48 -12.20 27.80
N MET A 19 -4.06 -11.72 28.98
CA MET A 19 -4.34 -12.43 30.25
C MET A 19 -5.84 -12.43 30.58
N LEU A 20 -6.53 -11.31 30.37
CA LEU A 20 -7.98 -11.24 30.56
C LEU A 20 -8.72 -12.22 29.62
N ALA A 21 -8.31 -12.28 28.34
CA ALA A 21 -8.89 -13.22 27.38
C ALA A 21 -8.65 -14.68 27.79
N TYR A 22 -7.44 -14.98 28.29
CA TYR A 22 -7.08 -16.32 28.77
C TYR A 22 -7.96 -16.75 29.96
N PHE A 23 -8.06 -15.93 30.99
CA PHE A 23 -8.86 -16.29 32.17
C PHE A 23 -10.35 -16.41 31.85
N VAL A 24 -10.90 -15.50 31.02
CA VAL A 24 -12.30 -15.63 30.59
C VAL A 24 -12.52 -16.94 29.82
N ALA A 25 -11.60 -17.32 28.94
CA ALA A 25 -11.70 -18.58 28.18
C ALA A 25 -11.58 -19.83 29.10
N VAL A 26 -10.71 -19.76 30.12
CA VAL A 26 -10.56 -20.83 31.13
C VAL A 26 -11.83 -20.98 31.99
N GLU A 27 -12.38 -19.87 32.49
CA GLU A 27 -13.60 -19.88 33.30
C GLU A 27 -14.83 -20.36 32.52
N MET A 28 -14.85 -20.10 31.19
CA MET A 28 -15.90 -20.64 30.32
C MET A 28 -15.69 -22.12 29.96
N GLY A 29 -14.64 -22.77 30.42
CA GLY A 29 -14.36 -24.18 30.18
C GLY A 29 -13.94 -24.51 28.77
N LEU A 30 -13.40 -23.53 27.99
CA LEU A 30 -12.96 -23.77 26.61
C LEU A 30 -11.71 -24.65 26.57
N THR A 31 -11.61 -25.51 25.58
CA THR A 31 -10.53 -26.50 25.48
C THR A 31 -9.17 -25.90 25.19
N ASN A 32 -9.12 -24.84 24.39
CA ASN A 32 -7.86 -24.24 23.94
C ASN A 32 -7.79 -22.72 24.21
N PRO A 33 -7.79 -22.28 25.48
CA PRO A 33 -7.87 -20.86 25.88
C PRO A 33 -6.72 -20.01 25.32
N TYR A 34 -5.59 -20.61 24.95
CA TYR A 34 -4.46 -19.91 24.33
C TYR A 34 -4.83 -19.22 23.00
N TRP A 35 -5.84 -19.69 22.28
CA TRP A 35 -6.28 -19.03 21.05
C TRP A 35 -6.92 -17.66 21.29
N ALA A 36 -7.57 -17.48 22.44
CA ALA A 36 -8.03 -16.16 22.84
C ALA A 36 -6.87 -15.22 23.10
N MET A 37 -5.78 -15.67 23.75
CA MET A 37 -4.54 -14.90 23.93
C MET A 37 -3.87 -14.55 22.60
N VAL A 38 -3.70 -15.54 21.73
CA VAL A 38 -3.13 -15.36 20.38
C VAL A 38 -3.94 -14.35 19.59
N THR A 39 -5.27 -14.40 19.70
CA THR A 39 -6.15 -13.43 19.05
C THR A 39 -5.91 -12.00 19.54
N CYS A 40 -5.75 -11.80 20.85
CA CYS A 40 -5.37 -10.50 21.41
C CYS A 40 -4.05 -10.00 20.86
N CYS A 41 -3.02 -10.85 20.80
CA CYS A 41 -1.71 -10.48 20.26
C CYS A 41 -1.80 -10.07 18.79
N VAL A 42 -2.45 -10.86 17.95
CA VAL A 42 -2.56 -10.58 16.51
C VAL A 42 -3.36 -9.30 16.20
N LEU A 43 -4.37 -8.98 17.03
CA LEU A 43 -5.19 -7.78 16.87
C LEU A 43 -4.53 -6.52 17.41
N SER A 44 -3.63 -6.65 18.39
CA SER A 44 -2.99 -5.51 19.04
C SER A 44 -2.24 -4.62 18.05
N ASN A 45 -2.46 -3.32 18.17
CA ASN A 45 -1.82 -2.31 17.35
C ASN A 45 -1.68 -1.02 18.18
N PRO A 46 -0.59 -0.24 18.04
CA PRO A 46 -0.47 1.05 18.71
C PRO A 46 -1.58 2.05 18.39
N LEU A 47 -2.28 1.90 17.25
CA LEU A 47 -3.36 2.75 16.80
C LEU A 47 -4.72 2.09 17.08
N SER A 48 -5.56 2.73 17.89
CA SER A 48 -6.87 2.21 18.30
C SER A 48 -7.84 1.99 17.13
N GLY A 49 -7.83 2.87 16.13
CA GLY A 49 -8.64 2.70 14.93
C GLY A 49 -8.27 1.44 14.13
N ALA A 50 -6.98 1.08 14.12
CA ALA A 50 -6.52 -0.14 13.47
C ALA A 50 -6.93 -1.40 14.26
N VAL A 51 -6.94 -1.36 15.60
CA VAL A 51 -7.42 -2.46 16.46
C VAL A 51 -8.90 -2.74 16.17
N ARG A 52 -9.75 -1.72 16.19
CA ARG A 52 -11.19 -1.85 15.93
C ARG A 52 -11.49 -2.37 14.52
N ALA A 53 -10.79 -1.83 13.51
CA ALA A 53 -10.94 -2.29 12.14
C ALA A 53 -10.59 -3.77 12.00
N ARG A 54 -9.43 -4.18 12.53
CA ARG A 54 -8.99 -5.59 12.52
C ARG A 54 -9.93 -6.49 13.30
N ALA A 55 -10.43 -6.05 14.46
CA ALA A 55 -11.37 -6.78 15.30
C ALA A 55 -12.68 -7.08 14.55
N THR A 56 -13.27 -6.06 13.91
CA THR A 56 -14.51 -6.21 13.14
C THR A 56 -14.32 -7.17 11.96
N TYR A 57 -13.24 -7.01 11.19
CA TYR A 57 -12.97 -7.89 10.05
C TYR A 57 -12.58 -9.31 10.47
N ARG A 58 -11.89 -9.47 11.62
CA ARG A 58 -11.60 -10.79 12.19
C ARG A 58 -12.86 -11.50 12.63
N PHE A 59 -13.77 -10.80 13.32
CA PHE A 59 -15.05 -11.35 13.73
C PHE A 59 -15.86 -11.85 12.53
N ALA A 60 -16.06 -10.99 11.52
CA ALA A 60 -16.77 -11.36 10.31
C ALA A 60 -16.12 -12.53 9.57
N GLY A 61 -14.77 -12.49 9.40
CA GLY A 61 -14.03 -13.55 8.74
C GLY A 61 -14.10 -14.89 9.47
N THR A 62 -14.07 -14.88 10.80
CA THR A 62 -14.17 -16.10 11.63
C THR A 62 -15.55 -16.73 11.55
N LEU A 63 -16.62 -15.91 11.62
CA LEU A 63 -17.99 -16.42 11.45
C LEU A 63 -18.20 -17.04 10.08
N PHE A 64 -17.71 -16.38 9.03
CA PHE A 64 -17.82 -16.88 7.67
C PHE A 64 -16.99 -18.16 7.47
N ALA A 65 -15.80 -18.23 8.07
CA ALA A 65 -14.98 -19.45 8.07
C ALA A 65 -15.68 -20.59 8.79
N GLY A 66 -16.27 -20.34 9.96
CA GLY A 66 -17.03 -21.33 10.71
C GLY A 66 -18.21 -21.89 9.89
N PHE A 67 -18.96 -21.00 9.25
CA PHE A 67 -20.09 -21.42 8.38
C PHE A 67 -19.62 -22.32 7.22
N ILE A 68 -18.58 -21.90 6.49
CA ILE A 68 -18.03 -22.71 5.37
C ILE A 68 -17.47 -24.02 5.89
N SER A 69 -16.78 -24.03 7.02
CA SER A 69 -16.21 -25.26 7.60
C SER A 69 -17.30 -26.26 7.98
N LEU A 70 -18.40 -25.79 8.59
CA LEU A 70 -19.56 -26.65 8.90
C LEU A 70 -20.23 -27.19 7.64
N LEU A 71 -20.35 -26.38 6.61
CA LEU A 71 -20.95 -26.80 5.34
C LEU A 71 -20.09 -27.89 4.66
N LEU A 72 -18.77 -27.68 4.59
CA LEU A 72 -17.85 -28.64 3.98
C LEU A 72 -17.78 -29.94 4.79
N SER A 73 -17.73 -29.86 6.12
CA SER A 73 -17.75 -31.04 6.96
C SER A 73 -19.06 -31.82 6.84
N ALA A 74 -20.23 -31.15 6.79
CA ALA A 74 -21.52 -31.80 6.61
C ALA A 74 -21.62 -32.62 5.30
N TRP A 75 -20.96 -32.15 4.24
CA TRP A 75 -21.01 -32.83 2.95
C TRP A 75 -19.93 -33.89 2.75
N PHE A 76 -18.72 -33.69 3.30
CA PHE A 76 -17.53 -34.47 2.95
C PHE A 76 -16.84 -35.14 4.16
N VAL A 77 -17.44 -35.13 5.36
CA VAL A 77 -16.79 -35.70 6.55
C VAL A 77 -16.46 -37.18 6.41
N ASN A 78 -17.27 -37.93 5.67
CA ASN A 78 -17.07 -39.37 5.43
C ASN A 78 -16.02 -39.67 4.34
N GLU A 79 -15.60 -38.63 3.59
CA GLU A 79 -14.67 -38.74 2.47
C GLU A 79 -13.43 -37.84 2.72
N PRO A 80 -12.51 -38.25 3.60
CA PRO A 80 -11.44 -37.37 4.09
C PRO A 80 -10.52 -36.85 2.98
N LEU A 81 -10.27 -37.64 1.93
CA LEU A 81 -9.45 -37.20 0.81
C LEU A 81 -10.14 -36.08 0.02
N ILE A 82 -11.44 -36.23 -0.24
CA ILE A 82 -12.23 -35.20 -0.93
C ILE A 82 -12.33 -33.96 -0.08
N LEU A 83 -12.54 -34.10 1.24
CA LEU A 83 -12.57 -32.99 2.18
C LEU A 83 -11.27 -32.17 2.15
N VAL A 84 -10.10 -32.83 2.15
CA VAL A 84 -8.80 -32.17 2.01
C VAL A 84 -8.69 -31.42 0.68
N MET A 85 -9.02 -32.05 -0.44
CA MET A 85 -8.95 -31.42 -1.76
C MET A 85 -9.85 -30.20 -1.87
N VAL A 86 -11.11 -30.32 -1.44
CA VAL A 86 -12.09 -29.22 -1.50
C VAL A 86 -11.71 -28.10 -0.54
N THR A 87 -11.24 -28.42 0.66
CA THR A 87 -10.71 -27.44 1.63
C THR A 87 -9.57 -26.63 1.01
N GLY A 88 -8.61 -27.30 0.38
CA GLY A 88 -7.50 -26.63 -0.29
C GLY A 88 -7.94 -25.71 -1.43
N LEU A 89 -8.87 -26.16 -2.26
CA LEU A 89 -9.38 -25.40 -3.37
C LEU A 89 -10.16 -24.16 -2.89
N VAL A 90 -11.15 -24.34 -2.00
CA VAL A 90 -12.00 -23.27 -1.47
C VAL A 90 -11.15 -22.23 -0.74
N SER A 91 -10.26 -22.68 0.14
CA SER A 91 -9.39 -21.75 0.87
C SER A 91 -8.43 -21.02 -0.06
N SER A 92 -7.85 -21.68 -1.07
CA SER A 92 -6.97 -21.04 -2.05
C SER A 92 -7.71 -19.97 -2.86
N VAL A 93 -8.97 -20.19 -3.24
CA VAL A 93 -9.80 -19.17 -3.91
C VAL A 93 -10.05 -17.98 -2.98
N ILE A 94 -10.46 -18.22 -1.74
CA ILE A 94 -10.75 -17.15 -0.77
C ILE A 94 -9.48 -16.34 -0.47
N LEU A 95 -8.35 -17.01 -0.27
CA LEU A 95 -7.05 -16.37 -0.04
C LEU A 95 -6.59 -15.56 -1.26
N ALA A 96 -6.79 -16.07 -2.47
CA ALA A 96 -6.48 -15.34 -3.69
C ALA A 96 -7.36 -14.10 -3.87
N LEU A 97 -8.66 -14.19 -3.55
CA LEU A 97 -9.60 -13.06 -3.59
C LEU A 97 -9.19 -11.94 -2.62
N SER A 98 -8.51 -12.26 -1.51
CA SER A 98 -8.01 -11.23 -0.60
C SER A 98 -7.01 -10.26 -1.26
N TYR A 99 -6.32 -10.69 -2.31
CA TYR A 99 -5.40 -9.83 -3.07
C TYR A 99 -6.10 -8.92 -4.09
N ALA A 100 -7.40 -9.13 -4.34
CA ALA A 100 -8.19 -8.21 -5.15
C ALA A 100 -8.52 -6.92 -4.42
N ASP A 101 -8.61 -6.96 -3.08
CA ASP A 101 -8.93 -5.81 -2.24
C ASP A 101 -7.68 -5.35 -1.48
N ARG A 102 -7.26 -4.11 -1.70
CA ARG A 102 -6.13 -3.47 -1.02
C ARG A 102 -6.54 -2.75 0.27
N THR A 103 -7.79 -2.90 0.69
CA THR A 103 -8.33 -2.32 1.92
C THR A 103 -8.17 -3.30 3.10
N PRO A 104 -8.34 -2.87 4.36
CA PRO A 104 -8.35 -3.77 5.51
C PRO A 104 -9.39 -4.90 5.45
N ARG A 105 -10.36 -4.83 4.53
CA ARG A 105 -11.32 -5.92 4.27
C ARG A 105 -10.63 -7.19 3.76
N ALA A 106 -9.53 -7.05 3.02
CA ALA A 106 -8.70 -8.19 2.59
C ALA A 106 -8.30 -9.09 3.75
N TYR A 107 -8.06 -8.52 4.94
CA TYR A 107 -7.75 -9.26 6.15
C TYR A 107 -8.87 -10.23 6.58
N SER A 108 -10.15 -9.87 6.38
CA SER A 108 -11.27 -10.78 6.64
C SER A 108 -11.18 -12.04 5.76
N LEU A 109 -10.93 -11.88 4.46
CA LEU A 109 -10.80 -13.00 3.52
C LEU A 109 -9.56 -13.86 3.81
N GLN A 110 -8.42 -13.23 4.15
CA GLN A 110 -7.21 -13.96 4.56
C GLN A 110 -7.49 -14.84 5.77
N LEU A 111 -8.12 -14.27 6.79
CA LEU A 111 -8.46 -15.04 7.99
C LEU A 111 -9.49 -16.12 7.72
N THR A 112 -10.48 -15.87 6.87
CA THR A 112 -11.45 -16.89 6.47
C THR A 112 -10.75 -18.10 5.87
N GLY A 113 -9.91 -17.92 4.85
CA GLY A 113 -9.20 -19.01 4.19
C GLY A 113 -8.27 -19.78 5.14
N VAL A 114 -7.50 -19.06 5.97
CA VAL A 114 -6.61 -19.70 6.95
C VAL A 114 -7.39 -20.44 8.04
N THR A 115 -8.52 -19.88 8.54
CA THR A 115 -9.32 -20.51 9.59
C THR A 115 -10.02 -21.77 9.10
N ILE A 116 -10.51 -21.80 7.86
CA ILE A 116 -11.06 -23.02 7.26
C ILE A 116 -10.03 -24.15 7.26
N MET A 117 -8.80 -23.88 6.81
CA MET A 117 -7.73 -24.89 6.83
C MET A 117 -7.35 -25.30 8.26
N LEU A 118 -7.22 -24.33 9.15
CA LEU A 118 -6.88 -24.57 10.56
C LEU A 118 -7.87 -25.50 11.24
N VAL A 119 -9.14 -25.39 10.92
CA VAL A 119 -10.18 -26.24 11.54
C VAL A 119 -10.26 -27.59 10.81
N LEU A 120 -10.47 -27.59 9.49
CA LEU A 120 -10.76 -28.83 8.77
C LEU A 120 -9.54 -29.75 8.65
N VAL A 121 -8.34 -29.20 8.43
CA VAL A 121 -7.11 -30.00 8.28
C VAL A 121 -6.64 -30.54 9.63
N ALA A 122 -6.73 -29.73 10.72
CA ALA A 122 -6.25 -30.16 12.03
C ALA A 122 -7.09 -31.28 12.66
N TYR A 123 -8.39 -31.32 12.38
CA TYR A 123 -9.32 -32.29 12.98
C TYR A 123 -9.82 -33.37 12.03
N LEU A 124 -9.12 -33.54 10.90
CA LEU A 124 -9.46 -34.55 9.91
C LEU A 124 -9.44 -36.00 10.50
N SER A 125 -8.57 -36.24 11.48
CA SER A 125 -8.46 -37.54 12.18
C SER A 125 -9.52 -37.75 13.28
N GLN A 126 -10.36 -36.75 13.57
CA GLN A 126 -11.39 -36.78 14.62
C GLN A 126 -12.71 -36.21 14.09
N PRO A 127 -13.31 -36.85 13.09
CA PRO A 127 -14.49 -36.32 12.39
C PRO A 127 -15.71 -36.13 13.29
N GLU A 128 -15.86 -36.96 14.32
CA GLU A 128 -16.92 -36.91 15.33
C GLU A 128 -16.88 -35.60 16.15
N ASN A 129 -15.71 -35.02 16.35
CA ASN A 129 -15.51 -33.80 17.11
C ASN A 129 -15.53 -32.53 16.26
N MET A 130 -15.64 -32.65 14.95
CA MET A 130 -15.45 -31.52 14.01
C MET A 130 -16.44 -30.39 14.24
N PHE A 131 -17.71 -30.68 14.47
CA PHE A 131 -18.73 -29.66 14.78
C PHE A 131 -18.36 -28.87 16.05
N THR A 132 -18.08 -29.59 17.13
CA THR A 132 -17.70 -28.99 18.42
C THR A 132 -16.44 -28.12 18.27
N MET A 133 -15.47 -28.61 17.52
CA MET A 133 -14.20 -27.89 17.29
C MET A 133 -14.38 -26.61 16.46
N VAL A 134 -15.24 -26.64 15.43
CA VAL A 134 -15.58 -25.42 14.67
C VAL A 134 -16.19 -24.37 15.59
N VAL A 135 -17.21 -24.76 16.37
CA VAL A 135 -17.94 -23.85 17.26
C VAL A 135 -17.00 -23.30 18.35
N THR A 136 -16.25 -24.18 19.03
CA THR A 136 -15.29 -23.77 20.07
C THR A 136 -14.26 -22.79 19.51
N ARG A 137 -13.74 -23.03 18.31
CA ARG A 137 -12.77 -22.13 17.68
C ARG A 137 -13.35 -20.75 17.40
N VAL A 138 -14.58 -20.68 16.90
CA VAL A 138 -15.28 -19.39 16.69
C VAL A 138 -15.45 -18.65 18.02
N VAL A 139 -15.86 -19.36 19.07
CA VAL A 139 -16.05 -18.77 20.41
C VAL A 139 -14.72 -18.29 21.00
N GLU A 140 -13.65 -19.09 20.95
CA GLU A 140 -12.31 -18.73 21.45
C GLU A 140 -11.78 -17.45 20.79
N ILE A 141 -11.95 -17.32 19.47
CA ILE A 141 -11.54 -16.12 18.74
C ILE A 141 -12.40 -14.91 19.14
N CYS A 142 -13.72 -15.09 19.28
CA CYS A 142 -14.62 -14.02 19.71
C CYS A 142 -14.28 -13.53 21.11
N ILE A 143 -13.97 -14.44 22.04
CA ILE A 143 -13.52 -14.09 23.39
C ILE A 143 -12.20 -13.34 23.36
N GLY A 144 -11.28 -13.65 22.44
CA GLY A 144 -10.05 -12.89 22.29
C GLY A 144 -10.28 -11.46 21.75
N ILE A 145 -11.30 -11.26 20.93
CA ILE A 145 -11.63 -9.94 20.34
C ILE A 145 -12.15 -8.96 21.42
N LEU A 146 -12.99 -9.42 22.33
CA LEU A 146 -13.64 -8.57 23.33
C LEU A 146 -12.65 -7.88 24.26
N PRO A 147 -11.73 -8.57 24.98
CA PRO A 147 -10.78 -7.94 25.87
C PRO A 147 -9.85 -6.96 25.19
N VAL A 148 -9.34 -7.27 24.00
CA VAL A 148 -8.43 -6.36 23.30
C VAL A 148 -9.13 -5.06 22.89
N THR A 149 -10.38 -5.14 22.44
CA THR A 149 -11.16 -3.94 22.08
C THR A 149 -11.58 -3.13 23.32
N PHE A 150 -11.92 -3.82 24.41
CA PHE A 150 -12.28 -3.19 25.68
C PHE A 150 -11.09 -2.47 26.33
N VAL A 151 -9.97 -3.15 26.48
CA VAL A 151 -8.75 -2.57 27.06
C VAL A 151 -8.23 -1.41 26.19
N ASP A 152 -8.29 -1.54 24.86
CA ASP A 152 -7.89 -0.47 23.97
C ASP A 152 -8.79 0.77 24.07
N ALA A 153 -10.09 0.57 24.32
CA ALA A 153 -11.03 1.67 24.52
C ALA A 153 -10.88 2.39 25.85
N LEU A 154 -10.53 1.65 26.93
CA LEU A 154 -10.42 2.18 28.30
C LEU A 154 -9.06 2.81 28.60
N VAL A 155 -7.98 2.17 28.14
CA VAL A 155 -6.60 2.53 28.52
C VAL A 155 -6.00 3.44 27.45
N PHE A 156 -6.18 4.76 27.59
CA PHE A 156 -5.58 5.77 26.72
C PHE A 156 -5.68 5.42 25.22
N PRO A 157 -6.85 5.61 24.61
CA PRO A 157 -7.03 5.33 23.19
C PRO A 157 -6.01 6.14 22.37
N GLY A 158 -5.12 5.47 21.68
CA GLY A 158 -4.14 6.11 20.80
C GLY A 158 -4.89 6.77 19.65
N THR A 159 -4.96 8.11 19.65
CA THR A 159 -5.62 8.86 18.56
C THR A 159 -4.74 8.83 17.32
N THR A 160 -5.33 8.51 16.18
CA THR A 160 -4.66 8.54 14.87
C THR A 160 -4.40 9.98 14.39
N GLN A 161 -5.11 10.95 14.95
CA GLN A 161 -5.10 12.34 14.49
C GLN A 161 -3.72 13.03 14.55
N PRO A 162 -2.93 12.96 15.66
CA PRO A 162 -1.59 13.59 15.69
C PRO A 162 -0.61 12.96 14.68
N MET A 163 -0.70 11.64 14.49
CA MET A 163 0.12 10.93 13.48
C MET A 163 -0.24 11.39 12.07
N LEU A 164 -1.53 11.58 11.80
CA LEU A 164 -2.00 12.08 10.50
C LEU A 164 -1.53 13.49 10.23
N GLN A 165 -1.68 14.37 11.23
CA GLN A 165 -1.22 15.76 11.13
C GLN A 165 0.28 15.82 10.86
N SER A 166 1.10 15.09 11.64
CA SER A 166 2.54 15.03 11.43
C SER A 166 2.91 14.51 10.03
N ARG A 167 2.16 13.53 9.51
CA ARG A 167 2.40 12.99 8.17
C ARG A 167 2.04 13.99 7.07
N VAL A 168 0.92 14.70 7.23
CA VAL A 168 0.50 15.78 6.32
C VAL A 168 1.51 16.92 6.34
N ASP A 169 1.99 17.32 7.51
CA ASP A 169 2.99 18.40 7.66
C ASP A 169 4.32 18.00 7.00
N ASN A 170 4.72 16.74 7.07
CA ASN A 170 5.88 16.24 6.36
C ASN A 170 5.68 16.34 4.85
N TRP A 171 4.54 15.87 4.30
CA TRP A 171 4.27 15.98 2.86
C TRP A 171 4.32 17.42 2.36
N ILE A 172 3.75 18.34 3.12
CA ILE A 172 3.76 19.77 2.76
C ILE A 172 5.17 20.33 2.77
N ARG A 173 5.99 19.92 3.74
CA ARG A 173 7.41 20.31 3.80
C ARG A 173 8.17 19.76 2.59
N ASP A 174 7.97 18.48 2.28
CA ASP A 174 8.65 17.81 1.17
C ASP A 174 8.19 18.36 -0.20
N LEU A 175 6.90 18.69 -0.34
CA LEU A 175 6.37 19.36 -1.53
C LEU A 175 6.91 20.77 -1.71
N LYS A 176 7.09 21.52 -0.61
CA LYS A 176 7.75 22.85 -0.64
C LYS A 176 9.19 22.73 -1.11
N ALA A 177 9.96 21.79 -0.53
CA ALA A 177 11.32 21.54 -0.93
C ALA A 177 11.40 21.15 -2.41
N TRP A 178 10.50 20.29 -2.88
CA TRP A 178 10.42 19.94 -4.31
C TRP A 178 10.10 21.13 -5.21
N ARG A 179 9.15 21.98 -4.81
CA ARG A 179 8.83 23.22 -5.54
C ARG A 179 10.06 24.11 -5.67
N ASP A 180 10.77 24.33 -4.56
CA ASP A 180 11.92 25.23 -4.51
C ASP A 180 13.06 24.67 -5.38
N ASP A 181 13.31 23.36 -5.36
CA ASP A 181 14.25 22.69 -6.29
C ASP A 181 13.84 22.87 -7.76
N CYS A 182 12.55 22.75 -8.07
CA CYS A 182 12.06 22.96 -9.43
C CYS A 182 12.30 24.38 -9.91
N LEU A 183 12.15 25.37 -9.03
CA LEU A 183 12.34 26.79 -9.34
C LEU A 183 13.81 27.17 -9.51
N THR A 184 14.70 26.56 -8.72
CA THR A 184 16.15 26.80 -8.86
C THR A 184 16.74 26.11 -10.09
N GLY A 185 16.06 25.14 -10.67
CA GLY A 185 16.51 24.37 -11.84
C GLY A 185 17.69 23.44 -11.55
N ILE A 186 18.03 23.20 -10.29
CA ILE A 186 19.09 22.29 -9.86
C ILE A 186 18.50 20.89 -9.75
N ALA A 187 18.85 20.02 -10.69
CA ALA A 187 18.50 18.61 -10.63
C ALA A 187 19.51 17.88 -9.72
N ASN A 188 19.12 17.53 -8.51
CA ASN A 188 19.92 16.75 -7.60
C ASN A 188 19.43 15.28 -7.59
N HIS A 189 20.32 14.27 -7.74
CA HIS A 189 19.93 12.86 -7.78
C HIS A 189 19.25 12.37 -6.50
N THR A 190 19.57 12.97 -5.36
CA THR A 190 18.91 12.71 -4.07
C THR A 190 17.45 13.19 -4.07
N THR A 191 17.17 14.31 -4.72
CA THR A 191 15.84 14.90 -4.82
C THR A 191 14.86 14.05 -5.65
N GLU A 192 15.35 13.29 -6.62
CA GLU A 192 14.49 12.38 -7.41
C GLU A 192 13.99 11.20 -6.58
N SER A 193 14.86 10.61 -5.76
CA SER A 193 14.47 9.55 -4.83
C SER A 193 13.43 10.06 -3.82
N ASP A 194 13.60 11.29 -3.30
CA ASP A 194 12.67 11.89 -2.35
C ASP A 194 11.31 12.19 -3.00
N ARG A 195 11.28 12.66 -4.25
CA ARG A 195 10.05 12.87 -5.04
C ARG A 195 9.24 11.59 -5.21
N LEU A 196 9.93 10.51 -5.51
CA LEU A 196 9.31 9.19 -5.64
C LEU A 196 8.84 8.65 -4.28
N ALA A 197 9.59 8.91 -3.20
CA ALA A 197 9.18 8.56 -1.85
C ALA A 197 7.89 9.28 -1.43
N ILE A 198 7.74 10.57 -1.75
CA ILE A 198 6.49 11.33 -1.54
C ILE A 198 5.32 10.63 -2.25
N LEU A 199 5.49 10.25 -3.53
CA LEU A 199 4.46 9.57 -4.30
C LEU A 199 4.03 8.24 -3.65
N ALA A 200 4.99 7.43 -3.21
CA ALA A 200 4.73 6.17 -2.54
C ALA A 200 4.02 6.37 -1.19
N ASP A 201 4.45 7.37 -0.41
CA ASP A 201 3.87 7.65 0.91
C ASP A 201 2.43 8.21 0.79
N VAL A 202 2.17 9.12 -0.13
CA VAL A 202 0.83 9.65 -0.42
C VAL A 202 -0.11 8.56 -0.92
N SER A 203 0.36 7.65 -1.79
CA SER A 203 -0.43 6.51 -2.26
C SER A 203 -0.80 5.56 -1.12
N SER A 204 0.10 5.32 -0.17
CA SER A 204 -0.14 4.47 1.00
C SER A 204 -1.26 4.97 1.91
N LEU A 205 -1.62 6.27 1.83
CA LEU A 205 -2.69 6.88 2.62
C LEU A 205 -4.05 6.23 2.37
N SER A 206 -4.30 5.72 1.17
CA SER A 206 -5.57 5.05 0.85
C SER A 206 -5.89 3.90 1.80
N GLN A 207 -4.86 3.15 2.21
CA GLN A 207 -5.00 2.08 3.20
C GLN A 207 -5.30 2.65 4.59
N LEU A 208 -4.58 3.71 4.99
CA LEU A 208 -4.78 4.35 6.29
C LEU A 208 -6.17 4.97 6.41
N VAL A 209 -6.65 5.69 5.40
CA VAL A 209 -8.00 6.28 5.36
C VAL A 209 -9.10 5.23 5.49
N SER A 210 -8.88 4.03 4.94
CA SER A 210 -9.85 2.94 5.07
C SER A 210 -9.95 2.42 6.51
N THR A 211 -8.87 2.45 7.29
CA THR A 211 -8.90 2.09 8.72
C THR A 211 -9.60 3.15 9.57
N MET A 212 -9.53 4.42 9.16
CA MET A 212 -10.18 5.54 9.87
C MET A 212 -11.71 5.48 9.86
N LYS A 213 -12.33 4.69 8.97
CA LYS A 213 -13.79 4.54 8.95
C LYS A 213 -14.35 3.99 10.26
N LEU A 214 -13.57 3.23 10.99
CA LEU A 214 -13.93 2.60 12.27
C LEU A 214 -13.24 3.28 13.48
N ASP A 215 -12.51 4.36 13.25
CA ASP A 215 -11.93 5.19 14.31
C ASP A 215 -12.91 6.31 14.68
N HIS A 216 -13.52 6.21 15.87
CA HIS A 216 -14.45 7.23 16.38
C HIS A 216 -13.74 8.55 16.73
N ALA A 217 -12.42 8.53 16.91
CA ALA A 217 -11.64 9.74 17.20
C ALA A 217 -11.41 10.61 15.96
N VAL A 218 -11.65 10.07 14.74
CA VAL A 218 -11.50 10.81 13.49
C VAL A 218 -12.88 11.15 12.92
N ASP A 219 -13.22 12.44 12.96
CA ASP A 219 -14.48 12.93 12.41
C ASP A 219 -14.61 12.64 10.91
N ARG A 220 -15.86 12.49 10.45
CA ARG A 220 -16.18 12.28 9.04
C ARG A 220 -15.60 13.39 8.14
N GLN A 221 -15.58 14.63 8.62
CA GLN A 221 -15.06 15.77 7.90
C GLN A 221 -13.55 15.67 7.70
N THR A 222 -12.79 15.37 8.76
CA THR A 222 -11.34 15.14 8.71
C THR A 222 -10.98 14.01 7.74
N ARG A 223 -11.71 12.90 7.77
CA ARG A 223 -11.50 11.79 6.85
C ARG A 223 -11.74 12.18 5.40
N GLN A 224 -12.80 12.93 5.12
CA GLN A 224 -13.07 13.41 3.76
C GLN A 224 -12.04 14.45 3.31
N ALA A 225 -11.59 15.32 4.21
CA ALA A 225 -10.51 16.27 3.94
C ALA A 225 -9.20 15.55 3.58
N MET A 226 -8.88 14.44 4.27
CA MET A 226 -7.71 13.61 3.93
C MET A 226 -7.81 12.98 2.54
N ILE A 227 -8.99 12.48 2.15
CA ILE A 227 -9.21 11.94 0.80
C ILE A 227 -9.03 13.04 -0.25
N ALA A 228 -9.61 14.22 0.00
CA ALA A 228 -9.47 15.35 -0.89
C ALA A 228 -8.02 15.84 -0.99
N LEU A 229 -7.31 15.91 0.14
CA LEU A 229 -5.90 16.28 0.21
C LEU A 229 -5.01 15.31 -0.56
N GLN A 230 -5.19 14.01 -0.37
CA GLN A 230 -4.48 13.00 -1.14
C GLN A 230 -4.67 13.20 -2.65
N ARG A 231 -5.92 13.43 -3.06
CA ARG A 231 -6.27 13.63 -4.46
C ARG A 231 -5.60 14.88 -5.03
N GLN A 232 -5.62 15.99 -4.27
CA GLN A 232 -5.01 17.26 -4.69
C GLN A 232 -3.49 17.15 -4.80
N ILE A 233 -2.82 16.51 -3.83
CA ILE A 233 -1.38 16.28 -3.87
C ILE A 233 -1.01 15.42 -5.10
N MET A 234 -1.75 14.32 -5.34
CA MET A 234 -1.52 13.48 -6.52
C MET A 234 -1.69 14.26 -7.84
N ALA A 235 -2.70 15.13 -7.94
CA ALA A 235 -2.90 15.97 -9.13
C ALA A 235 -1.77 17.00 -9.33
N MET A 236 -1.16 17.48 -8.25
CA MET A 236 -0.09 18.47 -8.28
C MET A 236 1.27 17.90 -8.72
N ILE A 237 1.53 16.60 -8.50
CA ILE A 237 2.81 15.94 -8.85
C ILE A 237 3.20 16.11 -10.33
N PRO A 238 2.33 15.84 -11.32
CA PRO A 238 2.65 16.07 -12.73
C PRO A 238 2.95 17.52 -13.06
N THR A 239 2.27 18.47 -12.41
CA THR A 239 2.47 19.91 -12.59
C THR A 239 3.84 20.34 -12.09
N LEU A 240 4.23 19.93 -10.85
CA LEU A 240 5.56 20.19 -10.31
C LEU A 240 6.67 19.57 -11.18
N SER A 241 6.50 18.32 -11.60
CA SER A 241 7.46 17.69 -12.48
C SER A 241 7.57 18.39 -13.85
N ALA A 242 6.46 18.89 -14.39
CA ALA A 242 6.47 19.65 -15.64
C ALA A 242 7.16 21.01 -15.47
N LEU A 243 6.95 21.67 -14.32
CA LEU A 243 7.62 22.92 -13.98
C LEU A 243 9.14 22.74 -13.89
N GLY A 244 9.63 21.72 -13.18
CA GLY A 244 11.05 21.43 -13.06
C GLY A 244 11.71 21.18 -14.42
N HIS A 245 11.05 20.43 -15.33
CA HIS A 245 11.57 20.20 -16.70
C HIS A 245 11.54 21.48 -17.56
N ALA A 246 10.51 22.30 -17.42
CA ALA A 246 10.45 23.59 -18.13
C ALA A 246 11.58 24.52 -17.67
N MET A 247 11.80 24.60 -16.36
CA MET A 247 12.92 25.39 -15.81
C MET A 247 14.30 24.85 -16.23
N HIS A 248 14.44 23.54 -16.30
CA HIS A 248 15.72 22.92 -16.75
C HIS A 248 16.00 23.16 -18.24
N SER A 249 14.97 23.35 -19.07
CA SER A 249 15.11 23.63 -20.50
C SER A 249 15.41 25.11 -20.84
N LEU A 250 15.47 25.99 -19.83
CA LEU A 250 15.95 27.37 -19.98
C LEU A 250 17.48 27.41 -19.91
N SER A 251 18.11 28.36 -20.61
CA SER A 251 19.56 28.60 -20.50
C SER A 251 19.93 29.05 -19.07
N PRO A 252 21.19 28.81 -18.65
CA PRO A 252 21.67 29.29 -17.37
C PRO A 252 21.50 30.81 -17.19
N GLU A 253 21.72 31.59 -18.23
CA GLU A 253 21.59 33.05 -18.23
C GLU A 253 20.13 33.48 -17.99
N THR A 254 19.17 32.87 -18.67
CA THR A 254 17.74 33.16 -18.48
C THR A 254 17.27 32.77 -17.08
N ARG A 255 17.77 31.65 -16.54
CA ARG A 255 17.47 31.23 -15.15
C ARG A 255 18.03 32.21 -14.13
N GLU A 256 19.27 32.70 -14.30
CA GLU A 256 19.87 33.68 -13.41
C GLU A 256 19.09 34.98 -13.39
N ARG A 257 18.65 35.48 -14.57
CA ARG A 257 17.78 36.67 -14.68
C ARG A 257 16.41 36.46 -14.03
N LEU A 258 15.92 35.23 -13.95
CA LEU A 258 14.64 34.89 -13.32
C LEU A 258 14.77 34.76 -11.79
N SER A 259 16.00 34.51 -11.26
CA SER A 259 16.25 34.22 -9.85
C SER A 259 15.66 35.25 -8.89
N PRO A 260 15.75 36.57 -9.08
CA PRO A 260 15.14 37.54 -8.17
C PRO A 260 13.62 37.45 -8.07
N SER A 261 12.97 37.09 -9.20
CA SER A 261 11.52 36.81 -9.22
C SER A 261 11.18 35.52 -8.50
N VAL A 262 11.97 34.46 -8.71
CA VAL A 262 11.82 33.17 -8.01
C VAL A 262 11.95 33.37 -6.51
N GLU A 263 12.93 34.12 -6.03
CA GLU A 263 13.10 34.42 -4.61
C GLU A 263 11.89 35.17 -4.03
N SER A 264 11.35 36.13 -4.76
CA SER A 264 10.14 36.85 -4.32
C SER A 264 8.92 35.92 -4.26
N TRP A 265 8.78 34.96 -5.18
CA TRP A 265 7.67 33.99 -5.21
C TRP A 265 7.78 32.94 -4.10
N THR A 266 8.99 32.55 -3.73
CA THR A 266 9.23 31.59 -2.63
C THR A 266 9.09 32.24 -1.25
N ALA A 267 9.45 33.52 -1.12
CA ALA A 267 9.35 34.28 0.14
C ALA A 267 7.90 34.67 0.50
N ASN A 268 7.06 34.98 -0.50
CA ASN A 268 5.66 35.40 -0.31
C ASN A 268 4.70 34.20 -0.27
N ASN A 269 4.74 33.43 0.81
CA ASN A 269 3.86 32.26 0.99
C ASN A 269 2.37 32.58 1.28
N GLU A 270 2.00 33.84 1.50
CA GLU A 270 0.67 34.22 2.02
C GLU A 270 -0.22 35.00 1.05
N VAL A 271 0.32 35.55 -0.05
CA VAL A 271 -0.46 36.38 -0.97
C VAL A 271 -0.56 35.67 -2.33
N ILE A 272 -1.76 35.25 -2.68
CA ILE A 272 -2.07 34.63 -3.97
C ILE A 272 -2.27 35.75 -4.99
N GLN A 273 -1.16 36.24 -5.53
CA GLN A 273 -1.20 37.11 -6.72
C GLN A 273 -0.74 36.28 -7.93
N PRO A 274 -1.37 36.45 -9.09
CA PRO A 274 -0.89 35.84 -10.32
C PRO A 274 0.58 36.15 -10.55
N ILE A 275 1.38 35.12 -10.75
CA ILE A 275 2.79 35.27 -11.06
C ILE A 275 2.92 35.80 -12.50
N VAL A 276 3.61 36.91 -12.67
CA VAL A 276 3.93 37.50 -13.96
C VAL A 276 5.44 37.52 -14.13
N ILE A 277 5.95 36.90 -15.19
CA ILE A 277 7.36 36.94 -15.52
C ILE A 277 7.71 38.37 -16.03
N PRO A 278 8.81 39.01 -15.53
CA PRO A 278 9.21 40.35 -15.94
C PRO A 278 9.40 40.45 -17.47
N LYS A 279 8.82 41.47 -18.08
CA LYS A 279 8.91 41.69 -19.55
C LYS A 279 10.36 41.76 -20.05
N ALA A 280 11.29 42.29 -19.25
CA ALA A 280 12.71 42.34 -19.60
C ALA A 280 13.32 40.94 -19.84
N VAL A 281 12.95 39.94 -19.00
CA VAL A 281 13.43 38.57 -19.17
C VAL A 281 12.87 37.95 -20.44
N VAL A 282 11.61 38.25 -20.79
CA VAL A 282 10.96 37.72 -21.98
C VAL A 282 11.49 38.36 -23.27
N GLN A 283 11.82 39.66 -23.24
CA GLN A 283 12.30 40.38 -24.45
C GLN A 283 13.66 39.85 -24.93
N ASP A 284 14.58 39.61 -24.01
CA ASP A 284 15.94 39.15 -24.30
C ASP A 284 16.06 37.65 -24.52
N ALA A 285 14.99 36.87 -24.30
CA ALA A 285 14.97 35.44 -24.45
C ALA A 285 14.89 35.01 -25.94
N SER A 286 15.50 33.87 -26.27
CA SER A 286 15.38 33.22 -27.56
C SER A 286 13.91 32.84 -27.89
N PRO A 287 13.55 32.64 -29.16
CA PRO A 287 12.18 32.24 -29.50
C PRO A 287 11.69 30.98 -28.75
N TRP A 288 12.53 30.01 -28.56
CA TRP A 288 12.22 28.82 -27.77
C TRP A 288 11.99 29.15 -26.28
N GLU A 289 12.88 29.92 -25.71
CA GLU A 289 12.77 30.31 -24.30
C GLU A 289 11.52 31.14 -24.01
N LYS A 290 11.07 31.98 -24.97
CA LYS A 290 9.80 32.71 -24.83
C LYS A 290 8.62 31.76 -24.63
N LEU A 291 8.55 30.69 -25.43
CA LEU A 291 7.51 29.65 -25.31
C LEU A 291 7.62 28.89 -23.97
N VAL A 292 8.84 28.59 -23.56
CA VAL A 292 9.10 27.91 -22.28
C VAL A 292 8.74 28.82 -21.10
N LEU A 293 9.09 30.11 -21.13
CA LEU A 293 8.75 31.08 -20.09
C LEU A 293 7.23 31.25 -19.94
N GLU A 294 6.50 31.34 -21.06
CA GLU A 294 5.03 31.36 -21.03
C GLU A 294 4.46 30.10 -20.37
N ARG A 295 5.04 28.94 -20.70
CA ARG A 295 4.66 27.68 -20.05
C ARG A 295 4.98 27.69 -18.56
N VAL A 296 6.17 28.14 -18.14
CA VAL A 296 6.55 28.28 -16.73
C VAL A 296 5.56 29.15 -15.99
N GLN A 297 5.20 30.31 -16.55
CA GLN A 297 4.21 31.22 -15.94
C GLN A 297 2.85 30.53 -15.72
N ARG A 298 2.34 29.78 -16.71
CA ARG A 298 1.08 29.04 -16.60
C ARG A 298 1.16 27.94 -15.54
N LEU A 299 2.24 27.16 -15.55
CA LEU A 299 2.44 26.10 -14.55
C LEU A 299 2.57 26.64 -13.12
N LEU A 300 3.23 27.77 -12.96
CA LEU A 300 3.32 28.45 -11.67
C LEU A 300 1.96 28.95 -11.17
N ASN A 301 1.16 29.55 -12.05
CA ASN A 301 -0.17 30.00 -11.67
C ASN A 301 -1.12 28.83 -11.35
N GLN A 302 -1.01 27.71 -12.09
CA GLN A 302 -1.72 26.49 -11.74
C GLN A 302 -1.25 25.93 -10.40
N HIS A 303 0.06 25.90 -10.17
CA HIS A 303 0.62 25.43 -8.89
C HIS A 303 0.15 26.27 -7.70
N LEU A 304 0.01 27.59 -7.85
CA LEU A 304 -0.52 28.45 -6.80
C LEU A 304 -1.96 28.10 -6.40
N THR A 305 -2.84 27.90 -7.39
CA THR A 305 -4.23 27.47 -7.12
C THR A 305 -4.31 26.08 -6.49
N ASP A 306 -3.46 25.17 -6.94
CA ASP A 306 -3.35 23.83 -6.34
C ASP A 306 -2.84 23.91 -4.90
N TRP A 307 -1.85 24.77 -4.65
CA TRP A 307 -1.26 24.99 -3.33
C TRP A 307 -2.25 25.60 -2.32
N GLU A 308 -3.04 26.58 -2.76
CA GLU A 308 -4.12 27.15 -1.94
C GLU A 308 -5.11 26.05 -1.52
N SER A 309 -5.50 25.21 -2.46
CA SER A 309 -6.37 24.07 -2.17
C SER A 309 -5.77 23.09 -1.17
N VAL A 310 -4.47 22.78 -1.30
CA VAL A 310 -3.74 21.89 -0.39
C VAL A 310 -3.66 22.49 1.02
N THR A 311 -3.30 23.78 1.16
CA THR A 311 -3.20 24.45 2.46
C THR A 311 -4.55 24.60 3.14
N ALA A 312 -5.60 24.89 2.40
CA ALA A 312 -6.97 24.91 2.91
C ALA A 312 -7.44 23.54 3.41
N LEU A 313 -7.12 22.46 2.69
CA LEU A 313 -7.42 21.09 3.10
C LEU A 313 -6.57 20.65 4.31
N GLN A 314 -5.29 21.08 4.40
CA GLN A 314 -4.48 20.87 5.59
C GLN A 314 -5.12 21.54 6.81
N GLY A 315 -5.62 22.77 6.66
CA GLY A 315 -6.36 23.48 7.72
C GLY A 315 -7.57 22.67 8.20
N LEU A 316 -8.34 22.07 7.28
CA LEU A 316 -9.47 21.20 7.63
C LEU A 316 -9.04 19.94 8.41
N VAL A 317 -7.94 19.32 8.00
CA VAL A 317 -7.37 18.16 8.72
C VAL A 317 -6.91 18.54 10.12
N ALA A 318 -6.35 19.75 10.27
CA ALA A 318 -5.92 20.30 11.56
C ALA A 318 -7.10 20.85 12.41
N GLY A 319 -8.33 20.77 11.93
CA GLY A 319 -9.52 21.30 12.64
C GLY A 319 -9.65 22.82 12.62
N LYS A 320 -8.91 23.52 11.75
CA LYS A 320 -9.00 24.98 11.61
C LYS A 320 -10.25 25.39 10.82
N PRO A 321 -10.84 26.56 11.11
CA PRO A 321 -11.95 27.10 10.33
C PRO A 321 -11.51 27.35 8.87
N THR A 322 -12.30 26.86 7.93
CA THR A 322 -11.99 26.93 6.50
C THR A 322 -13.24 27.38 5.72
N HIS A 323 -13.06 27.92 4.52
CA HIS A 323 -14.18 28.37 3.68
C HIS A 323 -15.20 27.28 3.40
N ALA A 324 -16.49 27.66 3.34
CA ALA A 324 -17.60 26.72 3.11
C ALA A 324 -17.45 25.93 1.80
N TYR A 325 -16.89 26.53 0.76
CA TYR A 325 -16.61 25.89 -0.52
C TYR A 325 -15.63 24.73 -0.39
N THR A 326 -14.51 24.92 0.34
CA THR A 326 -13.50 23.87 0.57
C THR A 326 -14.10 22.70 1.36
N ARG A 327 -14.93 22.99 2.37
CA ARG A 327 -15.69 21.96 3.11
C ARG A 327 -16.61 21.15 2.20
N TYR A 328 -17.33 21.82 1.32
CA TYR A 328 -18.25 21.17 0.40
C TYR A 328 -17.53 20.33 -0.63
N ALA A 329 -16.42 20.82 -1.21
CA ALA A 329 -15.58 20.10 -2.13
C ALA A 329 -14.95 18.86 -1.46
N ALA A 330 -14.44 19.00 -0.24
CA ALA A 330 -13.90 17.90 0.54
C ALA A 330 -14.95 16.81 0.81
N LEU A 331 -16.18 17.18 1.17
CA LEU A 331 -17.27 16.22 1.43
C LEU A 331 -17.67 15.40 0.20
N LYS A 332 -17.50 15.94 -1.00
CA LYS A 332 -17.78 15.26 -2.27
C LYS A 332 -16.61 14.42 -2.79
N ALA A 333 -15.42 14.57 -2.22
CA ALA A 333 -14.25 13.81 -2.65
C ALA A 333 -14.49 12.29 -2.50
N LYS A 334 -14.31 11.58 -3.59
CA LYS A 334 -14.37 10.11 -3.60
C LYS A 334 -12.95 9.55 -3.48
N ALA A 335 -12.80 8.52 -2.67
CA ALA A 335 -11.54 7.76 -2.62
C ALA A 335 -11.24 7.18 -4.01
N PHE A 336 -9.96 7.10 -4.34
CA PHE A 336 -9.53 6.51 -5.62
C PHE A 336 -9.96 5.04 -5.71
N PRO A 337 -10.60 4.64 -6.83
CA PRO A 337 -10.81 3.24 -7.08
C PRO A 337 -9.45 2.58 -7.39
N LEU A 338 -8.98 1.74 -6.48
CA LEU A 338 -7.79 0.91 -6.69
C LEU A 338 -8.21 -0.31 -7.50
N PRO A 339 -7.83 -0.44 -8.78
CA PRO A 339 -8.21 -1.59 -9.57
C PRO A 339 -7.53 -2.86 -9.02
N PRO A 340 -8.25 -4.00 -8.97
CA PRO A 340 -7.69 -5.26 -8.51
C PRO A 340 -6.57 -5.73 -9.43
N ASP A 341 -5.48 -6.24 -8.85
CA ASP A 341 -4.42 -6.89 -9.62
C ASP A 341 -4.74 -8.35 -9.89
N THR A 342 -5.54 -8.59 -10.94
CA THR A 342 -5.96 -9.94 -11.35
C THR A 342 -4.78 -10.86 -11.66
N GLY A 343 -3.67 -10.31 -12.17
CA GLY A 343 -2.46 -11.10 -12.44
C GLY A 343 -1.76 -11.57 -11.16
N LEU A 344 -1.72 -10.72 -10.12
CA LEU A 344 -1.22 -11.13 -8.81
C LEU A 344 -2.17 -12.15 -8.16
N MET A 345 -3.47 -11.90 -8.23
CA MET A 345 -4.50 -12.78 -7.67
C MET A 345 -4.38 -14.21 -8.23
N LEU A 346 -4.27 -14.35 -9.56
CA LEU A 346 -4.13 -15.68 -10.21
C LEU A 346 -2.82 -16.37 -9.81
N ARG A 347 -1.71 -15.63 -9.77
CA ARG A 347 -0.40 -16.19 -9.35
C ARG A 347 -0.43 -16.63 -7.89
N MET A 348 -1.08 -15.85 -7.02
CA MET A 348 -1.24 -16.23 -5.62
C MET A 348 -2.15 -17.45 -5.46
N PHE A 349 -3.26 -17.52 -6.21
CA PHE A 349 -4.09 -18.73 -6.26
C PHE A 349 -3.27 -19.98 -6.59
N MET A 350 -2.51 -19.94 -7.69
CA MET A 350 -1.68 -21.08 -8.10
C MET A 350 -0.58 -21.41 -7.07
N GLY A 351 0.07 -20.40 -6.51
CA GLY A 351 1.11 -20.58 -5.50
C GLY A 351 0.58 -21.19 -4.20
N ILE A 352 -0.56 -20.71 -3.71
CA ILE A 352 -1.21 -21.24 -2.50
C ILE A 352 -1.69 -22.66 -2.72
N LEU A 353 -2.37 -22.91 -3.84
CA LEU A 353 -2.86 -24.26 -4.19
C LEU A 353 -1.71 -25.25 -4.35
N LEU A 354 -0.62 -24.84 -5.01
CA LEU A 354 0.59 -25.67 -5.15
C LEU A 354 1.22 -25.99 -3.78
N THR A 355 1.38 -24.97 -2.93
CA THR A 355 1.93 -25.14 -1.57
C THR A 355 1.06 -26.11 -0.77
N TYR A 356 -0.25 -25.89 -0.77
CA TYR A 356 -1.19 -26.75 -0.05
C TYR A 356 -1.15 -28.18 -0.56
N SER A 357 -1.24 -28.38 -1.88
CA SER A 357 -1.25 -29.72 -2.49
C SER A 357 0.06 -30.49 -2.22
N LEU A 358 1.21 -29.80 -2.34
CA LEU A 358 2.51 -30.41 -2.08
C LEU A 358 2.67 -30.83 -0.62
N LEU A 359 2.31 -29.93 0.32
CA LEU A 359 2.38 -30.23 1.75
C LEU A 359 1.39 -31.31 2.17
N SER A 360 0.18 -31.29 1.62
CA SER A 360 -0.82 -32.35 1.87
C SER A 360 -0.37 -33.71 1.30
N ALA A 361 0.29 -33.73 0.15
CA ALA A 361 0.88 -34.93 -0.41
C ALA A 361 2.02 -35.46 0.47
N ILE A 362 2.93 -34.60 0.93
CA ILE A 362 3.99 -34.99 1.88
C ILE A 362 3.36 -35.59 3.13
N TRP A 363 2.37 -34.93 3.70
CA TRP A 363 1.65 -35.44 4.87
C TRP A 363 1.01 -36.80 4.62
N TYR A 364 0.30 -36.96 3.52
CA TYR A 364 -0.38 -38.21 3.15
C TYR A 364 0.60 -39.40 3.00
N PHE A 365 1.71 -39.20 2.29
CA PHE A 365 2.68 -40.26 2.04
C PHE A 365 3.58 -40.58 3.25
N THR A 366 3.85 -39.62 4.12
CA THR A 366 4.68 -39.81 5.33
C THR A 366 3.89 -40.28 6.54
N GLY A 367 2.58 -40.02 6.57
CA GLY A 367 1.77 -40.26 7.77
C GLY A 367 2.19 -39.42 8.98
N TRP A 368 2.89 -38.29 8.76
CA TRP A 368 3.47 -37.49 9.83
C TRP A 368 2.40 -36.86 10.72
N ASN A 369 2.45 -37.13 12.05
CA ASN A 369 1.46 -36.61 13.01
C ASN A 369 1.37 -35.09 13.04
N GLN A 370 2.46 -34.36 12.74
CA GLN A 370 2.50 -32.91 12.65
C GLN A 370 2.21 -32.37 11.23
N GLY A 371 1.76 -33.24 10.32
CA GLY A 371 1.38 -32.86 8.95
C GLY A 371 0.37 -31.71 8.89
N PRO A 372 -0.70 -31.68 9.70
CA PRO A 372 -1.65 -30.57 9.76
C PRO A 372 -0.99 -29.23 10.07
N ASN A 373 -0.07 -29.21 11.04
CA ASN A 373 0.67 -28.00 11.43
C ASN A 373 1.61 -27.55 10.29
N MET A 374 2.29 -28.50 9.63
CA MET A 374 3.15 -28.22 8.47
C MET A 374 2.36 -27.58 7.33
N VAL A 375 1.19 -28.14 6.97
CA VAL A 375 0.30 -27.59 5.93
C VAL A 375 -0.17 -26.20 6.28
N LEU A 376 -0.66 -26.01 7.50
CA LEU A 376 -1.15 -24.71 7.99
C LEU A 376 -0.08 -23.64 7.91
N MET A 377 1.11 -23.90 8.45
CA MET A 377 2.18 -22.89 8.51
C MET A 377 2.76 -22.56 7.14
N GLY A 378 2.84 -23.53 6.24
CA GLY A 378 3.21 -23.26 4.85
C GLY A 378 2.21 -22.37 4.12
N VAL A 379 0.92 -22.65 4.28
CA VAL A 379 -0.13 -21.79 3.68
C VAL A 379 -0.19 -20.41 4.33
N VAL A 380 -0.02 -20.30 5.64
CA VAL A 380 0.10 -19.00 6.34
C VAL A 380 1.27 -18.21 5.77
N ALA A 381 2.45 -18.83 5.62
CA ALA A 381 3.64 -18.17 5.07
C ALA A 381 3.39 -17.60 3.68
N ILE A 382 2.84 -18.40 2.76
CA ILE A 382 2.59 -17.93 1.39
C ILE A 382 1.43 -16.93 1.31
N SER A 383 0.36 -17.11 2.09
CA SER A 383 -0.83 -16.25 2.03
C SER A 383 -0.62 -14.86 2.64
N PHE A 384 0.23 -14.70 3.65
CA PHE A 384 0.51 -13.39 4.24
C PHE A 384 1.71 -12.68 3.61
N PHE A 385 2.70 -13.44 3.15
CA PHE A 385 3.99 -12.88 2.69
C PHE A 385 4.24 -13.09 1.19
N GLY A 386 3.57 -14.03 0.54
CA GLY A 386 3.75 -14.32 -0.88
C GLY A 386 3.31 -13.19 -1.80
N GLY A 387 2.40 -12.32 -1.37
CA GLY A 387 1.96 -11.13 -2.11
C GLY A 387 2.92 -9.95 -2.05
N SER A 388 3.94 -9.98 -1.20
CA SER A 388 4.96 -8.94 -1.11
C SER A 388 5.79 -8.87 -2.41
N ASP A 389 6.48 -7.77 -2.60
CA ASP A 389 7.26 -7.54 -3.82
C ASP A 389 8.48 -8.44 -3.91
N GLU A 390 9.09 -8.72 -2.76
CA GLU A 390 10.17 -9.68 -2.59
C GLU A 390 9.71 -10.84 -1.67
N PRO A 391 8.85 -11.74 -2.18
CA PRO A 391 8.22 -12.73 -1.35
C PRO A 391 9.19 -13.74 -0.76
N GLY A 392 10.30 -14.01 -1.45
CA GLY A 392 11.37 -14.87 -0.93
C GLY A 392 11.99 -14.31 0.34
N ILE A 393 12.31 -13.01 0.35
CA ILE A 393 12.85 -12.32 1.53
C ILE A 393 11.81 -12.28 2.65
N ALA A 394 10.56 -11.95 2.34
CA ALA A 394 9.49 -11.87 3.33
C ALA A 394 9.21 -13.22 3.99
N ILE A 395 9.17 -14.31 3.23
CA ILE A 395 8.99 -15.68 3.75
C ILE A 395 10.22 -16.13 4.56
N THR A 396 11.43 -15.76 4.14
CA THR A 396 12.65 -16.05 4.91
C THR A 396 12.63 -15.31 6.25
N HIS A 397 12.19 -14.05 6.29
CA HIS A 397 11.98 -13.33 7.54
C HIS A 397 10.93 -14.00 8.44
N PHE A 398 9.82 -14.46 7.86
CA PHE A 398 8.83 -15.24 8.61
C PHE A 398 9.42 -16.53 9.18
N GLY A 399 10.22 -17.28 8.40
CA GLY A 399 10.94 -18.47 8.87
C GLY A 399 11.89 -18.18 10.04
N ARG A 400 12.64 -17.06 9.98
CA ARG A 400 13.47 -16.61 11.11
C ARG A 400 12.64 -16.29 12.35
N PHE A 401 11.51 -15.61 12.20
CA PHE A 401 10.62 -15.33 13.32
C PHE A 401 9.94 -16.60 13.86
N ALA A 402 9.60 -17.56 13.01
CA ALA A 402 9.11 -18.86 13.44
C ALA A 402 10.17 -19.63 14.26
N PHE A 403 11.43 -19.60 13.84
CA PHE A 403 12.54 -20.18 14.59
C PHE A 403 12.74 -19.49 15.96
N ILE A 404 12.75 -18.16 15.98
CA ILE A 404 12.84 -17.39 17.24
C ILE A 404 11.65 -17.70 18.13
N SER A 405 10.44 -17.86 17.57
CA SER A 405 9.25 -18.21 18.35
C SER A 405 9.35 -19.61 18.97
N ALA A 406 9.94 -20.58 18.29
CA ALA A 406 10.19 -21.89 18.84
C ALA A 406 11.17 -21.83 20.03
N LEU A 407 12.26 -21.05 19.89
CA LEU A 407 13.23 -20.85 20.97
C LEU A 407 12.62 -20.16 22.20
N THR A 408 11.84 -19.10 21.96
CA THR A 408 11.16 -18.35 23.02
C THR A 408 10.03 -19.17 23.66
N ALA A 409 9.30 -19.98 22.89
CA ALA A 409 8.31 -20.92 23.41
C ALA A 409 8.96 -22.03 24.27
N PHE A 410 10.11 -22.54 23.84
CA PHE A 410 10.90 -23.49 24.64
C PHE A 410 11.28 -22.88 25.98
N THR A 411 11.81 -21.67 25.97
CA THR A 411 12.20 -20.96 27.18
C THR A 411 10.98 -20.74 28.12
N LEU A 412 9.86 -20.32 27.56
CA LEU A 412 8.63 -20.13 28.32
C LEU A 412 8.13 -21.47 28.89
N GLY A 413 8.00 -22.51 28.08
CA GLY A 413 7.39 -23.78 28.44
C GLY A 413 8.24 -24.64 29.38
N TYR A 414 9.57 -24.71 29.11
CA TYR A 414 10.45 -25.62 29.84
C TYR A 414 11.28 -24.94 30.94
N VAL A 415 11.51 -23.63 30.88
CA VAL A 415 12.32 -22.93 31.89
C VAL A 415 11.47 -22.09 32.84
N LEU A 416 10.55 -21.28 32.28
CA LEU A 416 9.82 -20.30 33.09
C LEU A 416 8.55 -20.88 33.74
N LEU A 417 7.70 -21.57 32.95
CA LEU A 417 6.42 -22.10 33.47
C LEU A 417 6.57 -23.16 34.59
N PRO A 418 7.58 -24.04 34.59
CA PRO A 418 7.78 -24.94 35.72
C PRO A 418 8.01 -24.24 37.08
N LEU A 419 8.38 -22.95 37.07
CA LEU A 419 8.53 -22.13 38.27
C LEU A 419 7.19 -21.57 38.79
N ALA A 420 6.10 -21.74 38.02
CA ALA A 420 4.78 -21.24 38.39
C ALA A 420 4.08 -22.18 39.39
N ASN A 421 4.13 -21.84 40.67
CA ASN A 421 3.49 -22.60 41.74
C ASN A 421 2.16 -22.00 42.21
N SER A 422 1.76 -20.85 41.67
CA SER A 422 0.53 -20.15 42.03
C SER A 422 0.05 -19.28 40.85
N GLN A 423 -1.21 -18.85 40.90
CA GLN A 423 -1.76 -17.93 39.91
C GLN A 423 -0.96 -16.62 39.83
N THR A 424 -0.47 -16.12 40.98
CA THR A 424 0.34 -14.90 41.03
C THR A 424 1.69 -15.10 40.35
N SER A 425 2.38 -16.23 40.60
CA SER A 425 3.65 -16.54 39.94
C SER A 425 3.48 -16.76 38.45
N PHE A 426 2.37 -17.38 38.02
CA PHE A 426 2.01 -17.50 36.61
C PHE A 426 1.86 -16.12 35.95
N LEU A 427 1.10 -15.19 36.55
CA LEU A 427 0.95 -13.83 36.06
C LEU A 427 2.28 -13.10 35.95
N LEU A 428 3.17 -13.23 36.97
CA LEU A 428 4.49 -12.61 36.93
C LEU A 428 5.39 -13.17 35.83
N ILE A 429 5.38 -14.49 35.65
CA ILE A 429 6.13 -15.14 34.57
C ILE A 429 5.63 -14.68 33.21
N MET A 430 4.31 -14.66 33.01
CA MET A 430 3.73 -14.17 31.77
C MET A 430 4.04 -12.68 31.52
N ALA A 431 4.05 -11.85 32.59
CA ALA A 431 4.44 -10.44 32.47
C ALA A 431 5.92 -10.31 32.04
N THR A 432 6.81 -11.08 32.68
CA THR A 432 8.26 -11.10 32.37
C THR A 432 8.52 -11.53 30.94
N PHE A 433 7.71 -12.40 30.38
CA PHE A 433 7.80 -12.85 28.99
C PHE A 433 7.14 -11.86 28.00
N MET A 434 5.89 -11.46 28.27
CA MET A 434 5.09 -10.70 27.29
C MET A 434 5.45 -9.22 27.22
N LEU A 435 5.86 -8.57 28.34
CA LEU A 435 6.18 -7.15 28.34
C LEU A 435 7.41 -6.82 27.47
N PRO A 436 8.54 -7.52 27.54
CA PRO A 436 9.68 -7.29 26.64
C PRO A 436 9.32 -7.53 25.17
N MET A 437 8.54 -8.58 24.88
CA MET A 437 8.05 -8.87 23.53
C MET A 437 7.11 -7.78 23.01
N GLY A 438 6.22 -7.26 23.85
CA GLY A 438 5.35 -6.13 23.52
C GLY A 438 6.12 -4.84 23.26
N LEU A 439 7.19 -4.57 24.03
CA LEU A 439 8.09 -3.45 23.78
C LEU A 439 8.84 -3.59 22.45
N TRP A 440 9.30 -4.79 22.13
CA TRP A 440 9.91 -5.05 20.84
C TRP A 440 8.89 -4.87 19.69
N ALA A 441 7.68 -5.37 19.87
CA ALA A 441 6.59 -5.26 18.89
C ALA A 441 6.12 -3.80 18.66
N SER A 442 6.27 -2.92 19.66
CA SER A 442 5.96 -1.49 19.48
C SER A 442 6.87 -0.80 18.46
N LYS A 443 8.08 -1.33 18.22
CA LYS A 443 9.06 -0.85 17.24
C LYS A 443 9.03 -1.65 15.94
N ASN A 444 8.79 -2.96 16.06
CA ASN A 444 8.74 -3.87 14.93
C ASN A 444 7.41 -4.66 14.96
N PRO A 445 6.41 -4.28 14.17
CA PRO A 445 5.10 -4.95 14.18
C PRO A 445 5.16 -6.46 13.93
N LEU A 446 6.17 -6.95 13.21
CA LEU A 446 6.37 -8.39 12.98
C LEU A 446 6.75 -9.16 14.25
N ALA A 447 7.31 -8.51 15.28
CA ALA A 447 7.59 -9.14 16.56
C ALA A 447 6.32 -9.62 17.29
N MET A 448 5.15 -9.05 16.97
CA MET A 448 3.87 -9.55 17.47
C MET A 448 3.55 -10.96 16.97
N LEU A 449 4.04 -11.33 15.77
CA LEU A 449 3.92 -12.70 15.26
C LEU A 449 4.77 -13.67 16.07
N VAL A 450 5.97 -13.25 16.51
CA VAL A 450 6.81 -14.08 17.39
C VAL A 450 6.08 -14.37 18.68
N LEU A 451 5.49 -13.35 19.32
CA LEU A 451 4.72 -13.53 20.55
C LEU A 451 3.52 -14.47 20.32
N ALA A 452 2.73 -14.24 19.27
CA ALA A 452 1.56 -15.05 18.95
C ALA A 452 1.93 -16.52 18.67
N LEU A 453 2.98 -16.76 17.89
CA LEU A 453 3.48 -18.11 17.59
C LEU A 453 4.10 -18.79 18.82
N SER A 454 4.80 -18.03 19.68
CA SER A 454 5.34 -18.58 20.92
C SER A 454 4.24 -19.10 21.85
N LEU A 455 3.18 -18.30 22.04
CA LEU A 455 2.01 -18.69 22.84
C LEU A 455 1.26 -19.88 22.22
N SER A 456 1.17 -19.92 20.89
CA SER A 456 0.57 -21.05 20.17
C SER A 456 1.39 -22.35 20.34
N ASN A 457 2.73 -22.26 20.31
CA ASN A 457 3.61 -23.41 20.44
C ASN A 457 3.64 -23.98 21.85
N VAL A 458 3.44 -23.16 22.89
CA VAL A 458 3.28 -23.62 24.28
C VAL A 458 1.96 -24.35 24.48
N ASN A 459 0.91 -24.00 23.71
CA ASN A 459 -0.37 -24.68 23.67
C ASN A 459 -1.05 -24.80 25.06
N PHE A 460 -1.29 -23.67 25.73
CA PHE A 460 -2.00 -23.63 27.01
C PHE A 460 -3.42 -24.17 26.89
N GLN A 461 -3.67 -25.31 27.49
CA GLN A 461 -4.98 -25.97 27.56
C GLN A 461 -5.67 -25.73 28.91
N ASN A 462 -6.96 -26.02 28.97
CA ASN A 462 -7.76 -25.89 30.20
C ASN A 462 -7.50 -27.03 31.21
N HIS A 463 -6.83 -28.10 30.80
CA HIS A 463 -6.45 -29.23 31.65
C HIS A 463 -4.94 -29.44 31.57
N TYR A 464 -4.38 -30.02 32.62
CA TYR A 464 -2.96 -30.34 32.66
C TYR A 464 -2.63 -31.39 31.60
N THR A 465 -1.77 -31.01 30.69
CA THR A 465 -1.12 -31.93 29.76
C THR A 465 0.39 -31.85 30.01
N PRO A 466 1.06 -32.99 30.23
CA PRO A 466 2.52 -32.98 30.36
C PRO A 466 3.13 -32.43 29.06
N PHE A 467 4.00 -31.44 29.19
CA PHE A 467 4.67 -30.84 28.07
C PHE A 467 5.67 -31.84 27.48
N ASN A 468 5.34 -32.41 26.30
CA ASN A 468 6.16 -33.42 25.64
C ASN A 468 7.17 -32.74 24.72
N ILE A 469 8.47 -32.85 25.06
CA ILE A 469 9.56 -32.23 24.25
C ILE A 469 9.62 -32.80 22.84
N GLY A 470 9.34 -34.07 22.65
CA GLY A 470 9.33 -34.70 21.35
C GLY A 470 8.23 -34.09 20.45
N PHE A 471 7.02 -33.95 21.00
CA PHE A 471 5.89 -33.34 20.28
C PHE A 471 6.16 -31.86 19.96
N PHE A 472 6.77 -31.12 20.88
CA PHE A 472 7.16 -29.73 20.67
C PHE A 472 8.22 -29.58 19.57
N LEU A 473 9.27 -30.40 19.61
CA LEU A 473 10.33 -30.35 18.59
C LEU A 473 9.79 -30.76 17.23
N ASP A 474 8.97 -31.80 17.18
CA ASP A 474 8.33 -32.28 15.95
C ASP A 474 7.42 -31.21 15.32
N GLY A 475 6.59 -30.52 16.13
CA GLY A 475 5.76 -29.40 15.70
C GLY A 475 6.58 -28.20 15.21
N SER A 476 7.72 -27.91 15.87
CA SER A 476 8.63 -26.85 15.45
C SER A 476 9.30 -27.15 14.11
N VAL A 477 9.74 -28.41 13.92
CA VAL A 477 10.29 -28.88 12.63
C VAL A 477 9.22 -28.81 11.54
N ALA A 478 8.01 -29.27 11.82
CA ALA A 478 6.88 -29.21 10.88
C ALA A 478 6.60 -27.77 10.41
N THR A 479 6.63 -26.80 11.32
CA THR A 479 6.50 -25.37 11.01
C THR A 479 7.59 -24.90 10.04
N LEU A 480 8.85 -25.23 10.31
CA LEU A 480 9.98 -24.83 9.46
C LEU A 480 9.94 -25.50 8.09
N VAL A 481 9.58 -26.78 8.03
CA VAL A 481 9.39 -27.49 6.75
C VAL A 481 8.27 -26.87 5.94
N GLY A 482 7.12 -26.55 6.57
CA GLY A 482 6.02 -25.87 5.90
C GLY A 482 6.43 -24.51 5.30
N VAL A 483 7.17 -23.69 6.05
CA VAL A 483 7.71 -22.40 5.58
C VAL A 483 8.71 -22.61 4.45
N PHE A 484 9.59 -23.60 4.55
CA PHE A 484 10.56 -23.90 3.51
C PHE A 484 9.88 -24.33 2.19
N VAL A 485 8.88 -25.18 2.24
CA VAL A 485 8.11 -25.60 1.05
C VAL A 485 7.37 -24.41 0.45
N ALA A 486 6.80 -23.52 1.28
CA ALA A 486 6.19 -22.28 0.82
C ALA A 486 7.22 -21.37 0.10
N PHE A 487 8.45 -21.27 0.62
CA PHE A 487 9.54 -20.56 -0.05
C PHE A 487 9.86 -21.16 -1.43
N VAL A 488 9.99 -22.47 -1.52
CA VAL A 488 10.24 -23.16 -2.81
C VAL A 488 9.07 -22.96 -3.77
N ALA A 489 7.84 -23.12 -3.31
CA ALA A 489 6.64 -22.95 -4.13
C ALA A 489 6.53 -21.53 -4.70
N ILE A 490 6.83 -20.51 -3.90
CA ILE A 490 6.83 -19.11 -4.36
C ILE A 490 8.00 -18.84 -5.33
N ALA A 491 9.16 -19.43 -5.09
CA ALA A 491 10.31 -19.33 -5.99
C ALA A 491 10.00 -19.93 -7.36
N VAL A 492 9.24 -21.01 -7.41
CA VAL A 492 8.79 -21.66 -8.65
C VAL A 492 7.67 -20.86 -9.32
N SER A 493 6.64 -20.47 -8.56
CA SER A 493 5.47 -19.75 -9.11
C SER A 493 5.77 -18.31 -9.50
N ARG A 494 6.79 -17.69 -8.89
CA ARG A 494 7.23 -16.33 -9.14
C ARG A 494 8.67 -16.23 -9.68
N ARG A 495 9.16 -17.23 -10.42
CA ARG A 495 10.45 -17.17 -11.16
C ARG A 495 10.60 -15.94 -12.05
N TRP A 496 9.53 -15.20 -12.24
CA TRP A 496 9.38 -14.06 -13.09
C TRP A 496 9.37 -12.80 -12.20
N GLY A 497 10.52 -12.48 -11.66
CA GLY A 497 10.74 -11.43 -10.66
C GLY A 497 10.19 -10.04 -10.99
N ALA A 498 10.64 -9.04 -10.24
CA ALA A 498 10.24 -7.64 -10.34
C ALA A 498 10.17 -7.10 -11.77
N GLN A 499 11.03 -7.57 -12.69
CA GLN A 499 11.03 -7.19 -14.11
C GLN A 499 9.74 -7.60 -14.85
N HIS A 500 9.18 -8.79 -14.58
CA HIS A 500 7.91 -9.20 -15.21
C HIS A 500 6.71 -8.47 -14.62
N ALA A 501 6.73 -8.19 -13.32
CA ALA A 501 5.72 -7.34 -12.70
C ALA A 501 5.73 -5.93 -13.33
N LEU A 502 6.93 -5.39 -13.56
CA LEU A 502 7.12 -4.12 -14.28
C LEU A 502 6.56 -4.18 -15.71
N GLN A 503 6.90 -5.21 -16.48
CA GLN A 503 6.37 -5.37 -17.85
C GLN A 503 4.84 -5.48 -17.88
N HIS A 504 4.21 -6.15 -16.91
CA HIS A 504 2.75 -6.21 -16.80
C HIS A 504 2.13 -4.85 -16.45
N LEU A 505 2.78 -4.07 -15.58
CA LEU A 505 2.32 -2.73 -15.25
C LEU A 505 2.47 -1.79 -16.45
N LEU A 506 3.56 -1.89 -17.19
CA LEU A 506 3.77 -1.15 -18.45
C LEU A 506 2.74 -1.54 -19.53
N LYS A 507 2.41 -2.82 -19.68
CA LYS A 507 1.35 -3.27 -20.59
C LYS A 507 -0.02 -2.73 -20.21
N ARG A 508 -0.34 -2.64 -18.91
CA ARG A 508 -1.59 -2.04 -18.43
C ARG A 508 -1.61 -0.53 -18.66
N GLU A 509 -0.49 0.14 -18.37
CA GLU A 509 -0.34 1.57 -18.65
C GLU A 509 -0.64 1.87 -20.13
N TYR A 510 -0.08 1.06 -21.01
CA TYR A 510 -0.33 1.18 -22.43
C TYR A 510 -1.79 0.94 -22.84
N ARG A 511 -2.48 -0.04 -22.26
CA ARG A 511 -3.92 -0.28 -22.54
C ARG A 511 -4.77 0.90 -22.08
N ASP A 512 -4.49 1.44 -20.89
CA ASP A 512 -5.21 2.60 -20.37
C ASP A 512 -4.92 3.84 -21.20
N GLN A 513 -3.71 3.99 -21.73
CA GLN A 513 -3.37 5.03 -22.70
C GLN A 513 -4.17 4.91 -23.98
N GLN A 514 -4.33 3.69 -24.52
CA GLN A 514 -5.16 3.48 -25.72
C GLN A 514 -6.64 3.82 -25.46
N THR A 515 -7.17 3.49 -24.28
CA THR A 515 -8.55 3.89 -23.94
C THR A 515 -8.68 5.39 -23.76
N LEU A 516 -7.66 6.07 -23.21
CA LEU A 516 -7.65 7.51 -23.06
C LEU A 516 -7.69 8.22 -24.44
N VAL A 517 -7.02 7.65 -25.43
CA VAL A 517 -7.03 8.18 -26.81
C VAL A 517 -8.44 8.25 -27.41
N HIS A 518 -9.38 7.47 -26.92
CA HIS A 518 -10.77 7.43 -27.41
C HIS A 518 -11.79 8.16 -26.54
N THR A 519 -11.36 8.73 -25.40
CA THR A 519 -12.23 9.42 -24.44
C THR A 519 -11.99 10.93 -24.44
N PHE A 520 -13.08 11.72 -24.34
CA PHE A 520 -13.06 13.19 -24.38
C PHE A 520 -13.52 13.81 -23.04
N ASP A 521 -13.48 13.06 -21.96
CA ASP A 521 -14.00 13.48 -20.66
C ASP A 521 -12.86 13.83 -19.69
N ASP A 522 -12.93 15.00 -19.03
CA ASP A 522 -11.98 15.43 -18.01
C ASP A 522 -11.88 14.44 -16.84
N VAL A 523 -12.99 13.82 -16.47
CA VAL A 523 -13.03 12.79 -15.41
C VAL A 523 -12.22 11.56 -15.82
N ALA A 524 -12.23 11.22 -17.11
CA ALA A 524 -11.43 10.10 -17.63
C ALA A 524 -9.93 10.42 -17.59
N ILE A 525 -9.54 11.66 -17.94
CA ILE A 525 -8.13 12.11 -17.88
C ILE A 525 -7.64 12.10 -16.43
N GLU A 526 -8.41 12.62 -15.49
CA GLU A 526 -8.07 12.62 -14.07
C GLU A 526 -7.97 11.18 -13.52
N THR A 527 -8.89 10.31 -13.90
CA THR A 527 -8.89 8.90 -13.51
C THR A 527 -7.67 8.17 -14.05
N TYR A 528 -7.29 8.45 -15.30
CA TYR A 528 -6.07 7.91 -15.90
C TYR A 528 -4.82 8.38 -15.16
N ALA A 529 -4.67 9.69 -14.96
CA ALA A 529 -3.54 10.28 -14.25
C ALA A 529 -3.36 9.67 -12.86
N THR A 530 -4.46 9.52 -12.13
CA THR A 530 -4.46 8.93 -10.78
C THR A 530 -4.06 7.45 -10.80
N ARG A 531 -4.60 6.65 -11.72
CA ARG A 531 -4.25 5.23 -11.85
C ARG A 531 -2.79 5.04 -12.26
N SER A 532 -2.28 5.90 -13.12
CA SER A 532 -0.87 5.89 -13.54
C SER A 532 0.05 6.24 -12.37
N LEU A 533 -0.26 7.28 -11.60
CA LEU A 533 0.48 7.66 -10.41
C LEU A 533 0.44 6.58 -9.32
N ASP A 534 -0.70 5.93 -9.08
CA ASP A 534 -0.78 4.80 -8.13
C ASP A 534 0.10 3.63 -8.58
N ARG A 535 0.11 3.30 -9.88
CA ARG A 535 1.01 2.29 -10.44
C ARG A 535 2.47 2.66 -10.28
N MET A 536 2.83 3.91 -10.51
CA MET A 536 4.20 4.42 -10.27
C MET A 536 4.58 4.32 -8.80
N ALA A 537 3.69 4.70 -7.88
CA ALA A 537 3.91 4.57 -6.45
C ALA A 537 4.16 3.11 -6.03
N LEU A 538 3.41 2.17 -6.60
CA LEU A 538 3.62 0.75 -6.40
C LEU A 538 4.97 0.26 -6.95
N GLN A 539 5.42 0.82 -8.08
CA GLN A 539 6.73 0.48 -8.63
C GLN A 539 7.87 0.98 -7.76
N VAL A 540 7.75 2.21 -7.26
CA VAL A 540 8.75 2.82 -6.37
C VAL A 540 8.90 2.02 -5.08
N SER A 541 7.76 1.61 -4.47
CA SER A 541 7.80 0.77 -3.28
C SER A 541 8.44 -0.60 -3.53
N ARG A 542 8.37 -1.09 -4.78
CA ARG A 542 8.82 -2.44 -5.18
C ARG A 542 10.30 -2.55 -5.52
N LEU A 543 10.86 -1.54 -6.11
CA LEU A 543 12.17 -1.62 -6.75
C LEU A 543 13.25 -0.77 -6.03
N GLY A 544 12.86 0.02 -5.03
CA GLY A 544 13.80 0.81 -4.23
C GLY A 544 14.60 1.85 -5.05
N ALA A 545 15.72 2.28 -4.51
CA ALA A 545 16.54 3.36 -5.08
C ALA A 545 17.19 3.07 -6.45
N SER A 546 17.16 1.82 -6.95
CA SER A 546 17.74 1.47 -8.27
C SER A 546 16.96 2.01 -9.47
N LEU A 547 15.80 2.62 -9.22
CA LEU A 547 14.79 2.99 -10.22
C LEU A 547 14.81 4.43 -10.70
N GLY A 548 15.72 5.27 -10.24
CA GLY A 548 15.71 6.69 -10.57
C GLY A 548 15.49 6.97 -12.07
N LYS A 549 16.19 6.28 -12.95
CA LYS A 549 16.10 6.50 -14.40
C LYS A 549 14.78 5.98 -15.02
N GLU A 550 14.30 4.79 -14.62
CA GLU A 550 13.08 4.20 -15.20
C GLU A 550 11.81 4.92 -14.74
N SER A 551 11.79 5.38 -13.50
CA SER A 551 10.66 6.14 -12.95
C SER A 551 10.51 7.50 -13.58
N LEU A 552 11.62 8.15 -13.96
CA LEU A 552 11.59 9.42 -14.71
C LEU A 552 11.01 9.23 -16.12
N ILE A 553 11.37 8.14 -16.78
CA ILE A 553 10.80 7.80 -18.11
C ILE A 553 9.27 7.66 -17.97
N LEU A 554 8.79 6.95 -16.95
CA LEU A 554 7.37 6.76 -16.70
C LEU A 554 6.65 8.09 -16.39
N LEU A 555 7.26 8.95 -15.58
CA LEU A 555 6.69 10.27 -15.26
C LEU A 555 6.63 11.16 -16.52
N ASN A 556 7.64 11.09 -17.38
CA ASN A 556 7.62 11.81 -18.66
C ASN A 556 6.57 11.27 -19.62
N GLN A 557 6.39 9.95 -19.68
CA GLN A 557 5.33 9.31 -20.43
C GLN A 557 3.94 9.71 -19.90
N LEU A 558 3.75 9.74 -18.59
CA LEU A 558 2.50 10.20 -17.98
C LEU A 558 2.18 11.64 -18.39
N LYS A 559 3.15 12.56 -18.29
CA LYS A 559 2.97 13.96 -18.71
C LYS A 559 2.63 14.08 -20.18
N ALA A 560 3.33 13.33 -21.04
CA ALA A 560 3.04 13.31 -22.48
C ALA A 560 1.62 12.81 -22.77
N ASN A 561 1.19 11.74 -22.09
CA ASN A 561 -0.13 11.16 -22.28
C ASN A 561 -1.26 12.08 -21.79
N ILE A 562 -1.09 12.76 -20.65
CA ILE A 562 -2.05 13.77 -20.15
C ILE A 562 -2.12 14.94 -21.14
N THR A 563 -0.97 15.41 -21.63
CA THR A 563 -0.92 16.51 -22.59
C THR A 563 -1.57 16.14 -23.92
N MET A 564 -1.33 14.93 -24.42
CA MET A 564 -2.02 14.39 -25.61
C MET A 564 -3.55 14.34 -25.43
N ALA A 565 -4.03 13.86 -24.29
CA ALA A 565 -5.46 13.81 -24.00
C ALA A 565 -6.09 15.20 -23.97
N LYS A 566 -5.43 16.19 -23.37
CA LYS A 566 -5.87 17.59 -23.36
C LYS A 566 -5.85 18.21 -24.77
N LEU A 567 -4.80 17.96 -25.58
CA LEU A 567 -4.75 18.42 -26.96
C LEU A 567 -5.89 17.83 -27.78
N ARG A 568 -6.24 16.57 -27.57
CA ARG A 568 -7.33 15.92 -28.27
C ARG A 568 -8.70 16.49 -27.88
N GLN A 569 -8.90 16.74 -26.60
CA GLN A 569 -10.11 17.39 -26.09
C GLN A 569 -10.29 18.78 -26.74
N LEU A 570 -9.23 19.58 -26.80
CA LEU A 570 -9.24 20.87 -27.50
C LEU A 570 -9.53 20.69 -28.99
N SER A 571 -8.93 19.68 -29.63
CA SER A 571 -9.06 19.48 -31.09
C SER A 571 -10.49 19.19 -31.53
N SER A 572 -11.39 18.74 -30.66
CA SER A 572 -12.78 18.40 -31.03
C SER A 572 -13.63 19.63 -31.43
N ALA A 573 -13.27 20.84 -30.95
CA ALA A 573 -14.01 22.08 -31.24
C ALA A 573 -13.10 23.25 -31.64
N HIS A 574 -11.81 23.02 -31.89
CA HIS A 574 -10.82 24.06 -32.09
C HIS A 574 -10.55 24.33 -33.58
N PRO A 575 -10.26 25.57 -34.00
CA PRO A 575 -9.93 25.92 -35.40
C PRO A 575 -8.76 25.12 -35.98
N MET A 576 -7.80 24.70 -35.14
CA MET A 576 -6.64 23.90 -35.55
C MET A 576 -6.89 22.37 -35.62
N ALA A 577 -8.12 21.90 -35.54
CA ALA A 577 -8.43 20.47 -35.54
C ALA A 577 -7.75 19.70 -36.68
N SER A 578 -7.80 20.25 -37.91
CA SER A 578 -7.18 19.64 -39.10
C SER A 578 -5.64 19.49 -39.00
N THR A 579 -4.99 20.40 -38.30
CA THR A 579 -3.52 20.41 -38.11
C THR A 579 -3.10 19.49 -36.94
N LEU A 580 -3.93 19.39 -35.88
CA LEU A 580 -3.64 18.58 -34.71
C LEU A 580 -3.93 17.07 -34.93
N GLN A 581 -4.93 16.72 -35.75
CA GLN A 581 -5.28 15.31 -36.00
C GLN A 581 -4.12 14.45 -36.53
N PRO A 582 -3.34 14.86 -37.56
CA PRO A 582 -2.21 14.05 -38.04
C PRO A 582 -1.14 13.84 -36.95
N LEU A 583 -0.84 14.87 -36.16
CA LEU A 583 0.09 14.79 -35.06
C LEU A 583 -0.41 13.82 -33.95
N LEU A 584 -1.67 13.93 -33.57
CA LEU A 584 -2.28 13.05 -32.57
C LEU A 584 -2.30 11.59 -33.03
N GLN A 585 -2.53 11.35 -34.32
CA GLN A 585 -2.49 10.03 -34.94
C GLN A 585 -1.06 9.45 -34.91
N ALA A 586 -0.06 10.24 -35.30
CA ALA A 586 1.35 9.83 -35.26
C ALA A 586 1.80 9.55 -33.81
N LEU A 587 1.38 10.38 -32.84
CA LEU A 587 1.65 10.17 -31.43
C LEU A 587 0.99 8.89 -30.90
N SER A 588 -0.19 8.52 -31.37
CA SER A 588 -0.88 7.28 -30.96
C SER A 588 -0.21 6.01 -31.49
N GLN A 589 0.49 6.10 -32.61
CA GLN A 589 1.23 4.99 -33.26
C GLN A 589 2.69 4.87 -32.79
N ARG A 590 3.13 5.78 -31.94
CA ARG A 590 4.51 5.82 -31.41
C ARG A 590 4.94 4.47 -30.83
N ASP A 591 6.16 4.02 -31.17
CA ASP A 591 6.72 2.77 -30.66
C ASP A 591 6.92 2.83 -29.14
N LYS A 592 6.47 1.78 -28.45
CA LYS A 592 6.35 1.67 -26.99
C LYS A 592 7.69 1.58 -26.27
N HIS A 593 8.71 1.11 -26.99
CA HIS A 593 10.02 0.80 -26.45
C HIS A 593 11.09 1.86 -26.80
N ALA A 594 10.77 2.80 -27.69
CA ALA A 594 11.67 3.88 -28.02
C ALA A 594 11.67 4.93 -26.91
N VAL A 595 12.79 5.05 -26.21
CA VAL A 595 13.04 6.12 -25.21
C VAL A 595 13.00 7.50 -25.88
N GLN A 596 13.29 7.55 -27.19
CA GLN A 596 13.15 8.72 -28.05
C GLN A 596 12.21 8.39 -29.21
N SER A 597 11.21 9.22 -29.41
CA SER A 597 10.36 9.16 -30.60
C SER A 597 11.19 9.50 -31.83
N SER A 598 10.76 9.04 -33.04
CA SER A 598 11.48 9.28 -34.28
C SER A 598 11.69 10.79 -34.55
N ASP A 599 12.78 11.14 -35.23
CA ASP A 599 13.06 12.51 -35.63
C ASP A 599 11.93 13.09 -36.51
N GLU A 600 11.27 12.25 -37.28
CA GLU A 600 10.12 12.62 -38.11
C GLU A 600 8.94 13.14 -37.26
N LEU A 601 8.62 12.46 -36.15
CA LEU A 601 7.61 12.91 -35.21
C LEU A 601 8.00 14.23 -34.53
N ARG A 602 9.29 14.43 -34.24
CA ARG A 602 9.79 15.70 -33.71
C ARG A 602 9.58 16.83 -34.70
N HIS A 603 9.95 16.62 -35.97
CA HIS A 603 9.75 17.64 -37.03
C HIS A 603 8.27 17.95 -37.25
N GLN A 604 7.40 16.94 -37.17
CA GLN A 604 5.95 17.17 -37.26
C GLN A 604 5.44 17.98 -36.07
N LEU A 605 5.93 17.69 -34.86
CA LEU A 605 5.60 18.45 -33.65
C LEU A 605 6.07 19.90 -33.76
N ASP A 606 7.33 20.14 -34.24
CA ASP A 606 7.93 21.44 -34.36
C ASP A 606 7.17 22.30 -35.42
N ARG A 607 6.76 21.71 -36.57
CA ARG A 607 5.91 22.39 -37.56
C ARG A 607 4.53 22.75 -37.00
N THR A 608 3.93 21.85 -36.22
CA THR A 608 2.61 22.11 -35.64
C THR A 608 2.71 23.21 -34.57
N LEU A 609 3.80 23.24 -33.81
CA LEU A 609 4.09 24.29 -32.81
C LEU A 609 4.28 25.65 -33.51
N GLU A 610 5.02 25.72 -34.60
CA GLU A 610 5.22 26.94 -35.37
C GLU A 610 3.92 27.51 -35.90
N ARG A 611 3.06 26.66 -36.47
CA ARG A 611 1.75 27.05 -36.98
C ARG A 611 0.85 27.56 -35.83
N ALA A 612 0.81 26.84 -34.69
CA ALA A 612 0.05 27.26 -33.52
C ALA A 612 0.52 28.61 -32.98
N ASN A 613 1.83 28.85 -33.00
CA ASN A 613 2.42 30.11 -32.55
C ASN A 613 2.08 31.25 -33.52
N HIS A 614 2.14 31.01 -34.84
CA HIS A 614 1.76 31.99 -35.86
C HIS A 614 0.27 32.37 -35.78
N GLU A 615 -0.60 31.38 -35.55
CA GLU A 615 -2.04 31.57 -35.36
C GLU A 615 -2.42 32.11 -33.96
N GLN A 616 -1.43 32.42 -33.11
CA GLN A 616 -1.59 32.93 -31.74
C GLN A 616 -2.47 32.05 -30.83
N GLN A 617 -2.45 30.75 -31.02
CA GLN A 617 -3.23 29.79 -30.28
C GLN A 617 -2.51 29.39 -28.99
N THR A 618 -2.52 30.29 -28.01
CA THR A 618 -1.70 30.19 -26.78
C THR A 618 -1.91 28.89 -25.99
N ASP A 619 -3.14 28.34 -25.94
CA ASP A 619 -3.44 27.11 -25.23
C ASP A 619 -2.83 25.86 -25.91
N VAL A 620 -2.87 25.85 -27.25
CA VAL A 620 -2.26 24.77 -28.06
C VAL A 620 -0.73 24.86 -27.97
N VAL A 621 -0.16 26.07 -28.09
CA VAL A 621 1.28 26.33 -27.96
C VAL A 621 1.81 25.85 -26.62
N HIS A 622 1.12 26.17 -25.54
CA HIS A 622 1.49 25.73 -24.20
C HIS A 622 1.55 24.20 -24.06
N LEU A 623 0.56 23.48 -24.63
CA LEU A 623 0.52 22.02 -24.57
C LEU A 623 1.59 21.39 -25.46
N LEU A 624 1.79 21.89 -26.70
CA LEU A 624 2.81 21.39 -27.62
C LEU A 624 4.23 21.61 -27.10
N THR A 625 4.51 22.78 -26.51
CA THR A 625 5.80 23.05 -25.83
C THR A 625 6.05 22.02 -24.74
N GLY A 626 5.03 21.71 -23.92
CA GLY A 626 5.16 20.70 -22.89
C GLY A 626 5.36 19.29 -23.41
N LEU A 627 4.70 18.95 -24.50
CA LEU A 627 4.86 17.66 -25.15
C LEU A 627 6.27 17.50 -25.73
N ARG A 628 6.81 18.57 -26.32
CA ARG A 628 8.17 18.60 -26.85
C ARG A 628 9.22 18.40 -25.75
N ILE A 629 9.10 19.10 -24.63
CA ILE A 629 10.01 18.95 -23.48
C ILE A 629 9.92 17.53 -22.90
N ALA A 630 8.72 16.95 -22.81
CA ALA A 630 8.53 15.63 -22.23
C ALA A 630 9.06 14.50 -23.14
N LEU A 631 8.90 14.62 -24.45
CA LEU A 631 9.29 13.59 -25.42
C LEU A 631 10.75 13.70 -25.88
N TYR A 632 11.28 14.92 -25.94
CA TYR A 632 12.60 15.22 -26.48
C TYR A 632 13.44 16.09 -25.54
N PRO A 633 13.75 15.62 -24.32
CA PRO A 633 14.45 16.44 -23.32
C PRO A 633 15.88 16.82 -23.73
N THR A 634 16.50 16.04 -24.63
CA THR A 634 17.90 16.24 -25.10
C THR A 634 17.99 16.82 -26.52
N ALA A 635 16.85 17.10 -27.16
CA ALA A 635 16.84 17.63 -28.50
C ALA A 635 17.30 19.09 -28.55
N PRO A 636 17.91 19.56 -29.65
CA PRO A 636 18.28 20.96 -29.83
C PRO A 636 17.05 21.86 -29.68
N HIS A 637 17.30 23.10 -29.23
CA HIS A 637 16.23 24.09 -29.04
C HIS A 637 15.46 24.30 -30.38
N TRP A 638 14.16 24.45 -30.25
CA TRP A 638 13.35 24.77 -31.42
C TRP A 638 13.70 26.19 -31.94
N THR A 639 13.85 26.30 -33.23
CA THR A 639 14.03 27.56 -33.93
C THR A 639 12.93 27.70 -34.96
N PRO A 640 12.28 28.86 -35.09
CA PRO A 640 11.28 29.08 -36.13
C PRO A 640 11.90 28.92 -37.51
N LEU A 641 11.19 28.26 -38.42
CA LEU A 641 11.64 28.06 -39.80
C LEU A 641 11.58 29.37 -40.63
N TYR A 642 10.74 30.31 -40.21
CA TYR A 642 10.59 31.63 -40.78
C TYR A 642 10.82 32.66 -39.65
N ALA A 643 12.04 33.18 -39.58
CA ALA A 643 12.41 34.28 -38.71
C ALA A 643 12.36 35.59 -39.46
#